data_9972e39d0b24f742fd21bcd964d0a43b
#
_entry.id   9972e39d0b24f742fd21bcd964d0a43b
#
_cell.length_a   1.000
_cell.length_b   1.000
_cell.length_c   1.000
_cell.angle_alpha   90.00
_cell.angle_beta   90.00
_cell.angle_gamma   90.00
#
_symmetry.space_group_name_H-M   'P 1'
#
loop_
_entity.id
_entity.type
_entity.pdbx_description
1 polymer ?
#
loop_
_entity_poly.entity_id
_entity_poly.type
_entity_poly.pdbx_seq_one_letter_code
_entity_poly.pdbx_strand_id
1 'polypeptide(L)'
;MVRRSRLSAASLAALVSSSSAGSVVPRSATVSFQNGILAEAGGMHNLSLHYGACEAARPDDCHHSLGSTFVGSHPLGKRHEAHPSQRPTKFVWLPPADITDGGCLQVYSGNVLVGRSEPVTVGGRKTKRWQAAAEIMDAEGPWFEGVEYLKAKKPGDVFVAAAKSKKIGIIGGGMSGLMTAHLLDSVGFYDWKIVEASSRVGGRVHTSYLNGTTPDQYQYQEMGPMRFPVSITYDDPAETIQINDHRMVFQLADVLNKQNGNASEYKVNFIKWIQSAVNDPSASATSNATYSNATAVAEAEAAYDRWADMDRDAIRAMAFNVYTAHKWVVDNGYFHFSEAEYLKYAMGLSNNLTDEVDSSLDNSPVWEYDTGYFAATEWRTIDQELSRLPAAFGPQVYNRTYFQTAVSGMSWDAETEKVTVQYRNHSKIAMEPDTMDFDYAVVAVPFSKVRLWRLPEYTSLLSRAISRLNYDQSCKIALHYKTRFWEHLPEPIIGGCGSTDIPMVGSICYPSYQINSTRPGVILGSYISTNDARSVGSMTEEDHVALVQRAMVEIHGEVAAEQWTGNYDRKCWEFDEYQAGAWADPLVGQQELYLPAYFQTEKHTVFVGEHTSYTHAWIWSALESAVRGTTQLLLDMGLVDEAKEITEFWMARWIEL
;
A
#
# COMPACT_ATOMS: atom_id res chain seq x y z
N MET A 1 26.62 6.80 47.78
CA MET A 1 25.70 7.94 47.54
C MET A 1 24.89 7.62 46.30
N VAL A 2 23.74 7.04 46.50
CA VAL A 2 22.83 6.63 45.42
C VAL A 2 21.84 7.76 45.24
N ARG A 3 21.92 8.47 44.08
CA ARG A 3 20.88 9.42 43.69
C ARG A 3 19.69 8.62 43.13
N ARG A 4 18.61 8.59 43.90
CA ARG A 4 17.30 8.21 43.43
C ARG A 4 16.80 9.29 42.45
N SER A 5 16.83 9.01 41.17
CA SER A 5 16.07 9.77 40.17
C SER A 5 14.60 9.40 40.35
N ARG A 6 13.78 10.38 40.70
CA ARG A 6 12.32 10.25 40.66
C ARG A 6 11.92 10.16 39.18
N LEU A 7 11.48 8.99 38.76
CA LEU A 7 10.74 8.84 37.52
C LEU A 7 9.40 9.55 37.69
N SER A 8 9.19 10.61 36.92
CA SER A 8 7.91 11.25 36.78
C SER A 8 6.91 10.24 36.20
N ALA A 9 5.77 10.09 36.86
CA ALA A 9 4.66 9.32 36.35
C ALA A 9 4.30 9.85 34.93
N ALA A 10 4.48 9.00 33.92
CA ALA A 10 4.01 9.31 32.59
C ALA A 10 2.48 9.34 32.62
N SER A 11 1.90 10.50 32.41
CA SER A 11 0.47 10.65 32.24
C SER A 11 0.11 9.97 30.92
N LEU A 12 -0.63 8.87 30.96
CA LEU A 12 -1.30 8.32 29.79
C LEU A 12 -2.42 9.30 29.43
N ALA A 13 -2.19 10.12 28.45
CA ALA A 13 -3.24 10.96 27.90
C ALA A 13 -4.03 10.12 26.89
N ALA A 14 -5.20 9.66 27.28
CA ALA A 14 -6.20 9.24 26.30
C ALA A 14 -6.76 10.51 25.67
N LEU A 15 -6.32 10.83 24.45
CA LEU A 15 -6.90 11.90 23.65
C LEU A 15 -8.22 11.37 23.10
N VAL A 16 -9.33 11.86 23.63
CA VAL A 16 -10.64 11.66 23.03
C VAL A 16 -10.89 12.85 22.13
N SER A 17 -10.83 12.64 20.84
CA SER A 17 -11.30 13.63 19.89
C SER A 17 -12.69 13.27 19.42
N SER A 18 -13.53 14.25 19.29
CA SER A 18 -14.87 14.08 18.75
C SER A 18 -14.96 14.85 17.45
N SER A 19 -15.36 14.17 16.39
CA SER A 19 -15.76 14.82 15.15
C SER A 19 -17.28 14.78 15.03
N SER A 20 -17.91 15.91 14.89
CA SER A 20 -19.32 15.95 14.56
C SER A 20 -19.57 16.97 13.46
N ALA A 21 -20.31 16.57 12.50
CA ALA A 21 -20.91 17.50 11.56
C ALA A 21 -21.79 18.50 12.30
N GLY A 22 -21.32 19.70 12.45
CA GLY A 22 -22.10 20.85 12.92
C GLY A 22 -22.27 21.01 14.42
N SER A 23 -21.53 20.31 15.29
CA SER A 23 -21.38 20.66 16.70
C SER A 23 -19.92 21.00 17.01
N VAL A 24 -19.71 22.07 17.75
CA VAL A 24 -18.39 22.36 18.32
C VAL A 24 -18.23 21.43 19.50
N VAL A 25 -17.44 20.41 19.31
CA VAL A 25 -17.01 19.54 20.38
C VAL A 25 -15.64 20.04 20.83
N PRO A 26 -15.27 19.89 22.11
CA PRO A 26 -13.93 20.24 22.54
C PRO A 26 -12.93 19.56 21.61
N ARG A 27 -11.95 20.32 21.16
CA ARG A 27 -10.94 19.85 20.20
C ARG A 27 -10.17 18.63 20.68
N SER A 28 -10.13 18.42 21.99
CA SER A 28 -9.63 17.21 22.64
C SER A 28 -10.07 17.19 24.11
N ALA A 29 -10.37 16.02 24.65
CA ALA A 29 -10.51 15.83 26.08
C ALA A 29 -9.42 14.84 26.52
N THR A 30 -8.70 15.21 27.58
CA THR A 30 -7.65 14.36 28.14
C THR A 30 -8.18 13.67 29.38
N VAL A 31 -8.10 12.35 29.40
CA VAL A 31 -8.41 11.56 30.59
C VAL A 31 -7.13 11.37 31.41
N SER A 32 -7.13 11.85 32.65
CA SER A 32 -6.05 11.58 33.58
C SER A 32 -6.31 10.29 34.32
N PHE A 33 -5.33 9.39 34.31
CA PHE A 33 -5.40 8.11 35.01
C PHE A 33 -4.96 8.27 36.45
N GLN A 34 -5.68 7.65 37.40
CA GLN A 34 -5.24 7.58 38.80
C GLN A 34 -4.00 6.69 38.88
N ASN A 35 -2.94 7.23 39.46
CA ASN A 35 -1.66 6.55 39.63
C ASN A 35 -1.81 5.23 40.40
N GLY A 36 -1.31 4.14 39.85
CA GLY A 36 -1.05 2.88 40.53
C GLY A 36 -1.81 1.66 40.01
N ILE A 37 -2.99 1.81 39.41
CA ILE A 37 -3.82 0.64 39.04
C ILE A 37 -3.32 -0.08 37.78
N LEU A 38 -2.69 0.63 36.86
CA LEU A 38 -2.12 0.03 35.65
C LEU A 38 -0.70 -0.51 35.81
N ALA A 39 -0.01 -0.14 36.92
CA ALA A 39 1.38 -0.54 37.17
C ALA A 39 1.52 -1.92 37.81
N GLU A 40 0.49 -2.43 38.49
CA GLU A 40 0.54 -3.69 39.27
C GLU A 40 0.06 -4.92 38.51
N ALA A 41 -0.63 -4.76 37.41
CA ALA A 41 -1.14 -5.88 36.59
C ALA A 41 -0.37 -5.98 35.29
N GLY A 42 0.67 -6.79 35.27
CA GLY A 42 1.43 -7.11 34.03
C GLY A 42 0.61 -7.91 33.03
N GLY A 43 -0.50 -7.35 32.50
CA GLY A 43 -1.40 -7.97 31.55
C GLY A 43 -2.10 -6.95 30.66
N MET A 44 -2.66 -7.41 29.54
CA MET A 44 -3.53 -6.59 28.70
C MET A 44 -4.82 -6.27 29.46
N HIS A 45 -5.20 -5.00 29.49
CA HIS A 45 -6.42 -4.54 30.14
C HIS A 45 -7.42 -4.07 29.09
N ASN A 46 -8.60 -4.67 29.12
CA ASN A 46 -9.75 -4.15 28.37
C ASN A 46 -10.32 -2.98 29.18
N LEU A 47 -10.30 -1.80 28.57
CA LEU A 47 -10.84 -0.59 29.15
C LEU A 47 -12.13 -0.22 28.44
N SER A 48 -13.22 0.00 29.19
CA SER A 48 -14.46 0.55 28.65
C SER A 48 -14.51 2.06 28.87
N LEU A 49 -15.02 2.78 27.87
CA LEU A 49 -15.16 4.22 27.90
C LEU A 49 -16.66 4.58 27.97
N HIS A 50 -16.95 5.52 28.85
CA HIS A 50 -18.32 5.97 29.11
C HIS A 50 -18.37 7.49 29.24
N TYR A 51 -19.55 8.06 28.97
CA TYR A 51 -19.84 9.45 29.26
C TYR A 51 -21.03 9.55 30.22
N GLY A 52 -20.91 10.36 31.26
CA GLY A 52 -21.95 10.53 32.24
C GLY A 52 -21.63 11.59 33.27
N ALA A 53 -22.40 11.61 34.36
CA ALA A 53 -22.11 12.49 35.47
C ALA A 53 -20.69 12.28 36.01
N CYS A 54 -19.97 13.36 36.31
CA CYS A 54 -18.58 13.26 36.75
C CYS A 54 -18.43 12.46 38.06
N GLU A 55 -19.46 12.31 38.84
CA GLU A 55 -19.50 11.54 40.08
C GLU A 55 -19.76 10.05 39.89
N ALA A 56 -20.08 9.61 38.68
CA ALA A 56 -20.37 8.20 38.41
C ALA A 56 -19.22 7.30 38.85
N ALA A 57 -19.54 6.30 39.67
CA ALA A 57 -18.54 5.39 40.24
C ALA A 57 -18.43 4.08 39.46
N ARG A 58 -19.41 3.72 38.67
CA ARG A 58 -19.51 2.48 37.89
C ARG A 58 -19.90 2.76 36.44
N PRO A 59 -19.58 1.87 35.52
CA PRO A 59 -20.00 2.00 34.11
C PRO A 59 -21.51 2.18 33.94
N ASP A 60 -22.29 1.46 34.74
CA ASP A 60 -23.76 1.47 34.69
C ASP A 60 -24.37 2.79 35.20
N ASP A 61 -23.63 3.61 35.91
CA ASP A 61 -24.04 4.94 36.37
C ASP A 61 -23.84 6.01 35.27
N CYS A 62 -23.23 5.65 34.14
CA CYS A 62 -23.00 6.56 33.02
C CYS A 62 -24.15 6.52 32.02
N HIS A 63 -24.48 7.67 31.44
CA HIS A 63 -25.60 7.81 30.49
C HIS A 63 -25.33 7.16 29.13
N HIS A 64 -24.04 7.15 28.68
CA HIS A 64 -23.66 6.64 27.39
C HIS A 64 -22.44 5.73 27.51
N SER A 65 -22.53 4.52 26.97
CA SER A 65 -21.37 3.66 26.70
C SER A 65 -20.79 4.04 25.35
N LEU A 66 -19.50 4.34 25.29
CA LEU A 66 -18.83 4.84 24.10
C LEU A 66 -18.07 3.76 23.36
N GLY A 67 -17.69 2.69 24.04
CA GLY A 67 -16.95 1.58 23.49
C GLY A 67 -15.85 1.07 24.41
N SER A 68 -14.99 0.24 23.88
CA SER A 68 -13.86 -0.34 24.64
C SER A 68 -12.55 -0.22 23.86
N THR A 69 -11.44 -0.22 24.58
CA THR A 69 -10.08 -0.22 24.03
C THR A 69 -9.16 -1.05 24.90
N PHE A 70 -8.03 -1.47 24.34
CA PHE A 70 -7.05 -2.25 25.07
C PHE A 70 -5.82 -1.40 25.40
N VAL A 71 -5.37 -1.52 26.64
CA VAL A 71 -4.07 -0.99 27.08
C VAL A 71 -3.29 -2.12 27.71
N GLY A 72 -2.10 -2.38 27.24
CA GLY A 72 -1.25 -3.42 27.79
C GLY A 72 0.17 -3.36 27.27
N SER A 73 1.07 -3.97 28.01
CA SER A 73 2.40 -4.31 27.52
C SER A 73 2.30 -5.61 26.76
N HIS A 74 2.75 -5.64 25.50
CA HIS A 74 2.97 -6.90 24.80
C HIS A 74 3.87 -7.80 25.66
N PRO A 75 3.56 -9.08 25.81
CA PRO A 75 4.47 -10.03 26.43
C PRO A 75 5.63 -10.30 25.45
N LEU A 76 6.55 -9.37 25.37
CA LEU A 76 7.90 -9.70 24.90
C LEU A 76 8.44 -10.71 25.89
N GLY A 77 8.83 -11.87 25.39
CA GLY A 77 9.20 -13.03 26.16
C GLY A 77 10.09 -12.71 27.36
N LYS A 78 10.00 -13.51 28.38
CA LYS A 78 10.48 -13.41 29.75
C LYS A 78 11.94 -12.95 30.03
N ARG A 79 12.64 -12.32 29.06
CA ARG A 79 14.07 -11.96 29.18
C ARG A 79 14.42 -10.47 29.07
N HIS A 80 13.47 -9.63 28.70
CA HIS A 80 13.71 -8.19 28.77
C HIS A 80 12.68 -7.56 29.69
N GLU A 81 13.12 -6.88 30.74
CA GLU A 81 12.36 -5.81 31.34
C GLU A 81 12.23 -4.70 30.30
N ALA A 82 11.39 -4.96 29.30
CA ALA A 82 11.02 -3.95 28.33
C ALA A 82 10.30 -2.85 29.10
N HIS A 83 10.76 -1.63 28.96
CA HIS A 83 9.96 -0.48 29.30
C HIS A 83 8.59 -0.67 28.67
N PRO A 84 7.50 -0.61 29.44
CA PRO A 84 6.17 -0.71 28.86
C PRO A 84 6.05 0.41 27.82
N SER A 85 6.05 0.06 26.57
CA SER A 85 5.69 0.98 25.50
C SER A 85 4.20 1.24 25.67
N GLN A 86 3.86 2.24 26.46
CA GLN A 86 2.50 2.70 26.62
C GLN A 86 2.13 3.32 25.27
N ARG A 87 1.40 2.56 24.45
CA ARG A 87 0.78 3.13 23.26
C ARG A 87 -0.22 4.19 23.71
N PRO A 88 -0.14 5.42 23.23
CA PRO A 88 -1.20 6.37 23.44
C PRO A 88 -2.43 5.86 22.69
N THR A 89 -3.42 5.38 23.40
CA THR A 89 -4.69 4.94 22.82
C THR A 89 -5.54 6.16 22.53
N LYS A 90 -5.93 6.33 21.28
CA LYS A 90 -6.88 7.34 20.85
C LYS A 90 -8.25 6.69 20.68
N PHE A 91 -9.27 7.33 21.17
CA PHE A 91 -10.65 6.92 21.00
C PHE A 91 -11.43 8.06 20.38
N VAL A 92 -12.12 7.78 19.27
CA VAL A 92 -12.98 8.76 18.60
C VAL A 92 -14.40 8.55 19.06
N TRP A 93 -15.00 9.59 19.57
CA TRP A 93 -16.36 9.59 20.02
C TRP A 93 -17.19 10.62 19.27
N LEU A 94 -18.29 10.18 18.73
CA LEU A 94 -19.31 11.05 18.12
C LEU A 94 -20.41 11.28 19.15
N PRO A 95 -20.54 12.50 19.72
CA PRO A 95 -21.56 12.75 20.72
C PRO A 95 -22.95 12.55 20.14
N PRO A 96 -23.81 11.76 20.79
CA PRO A 96 -25.23 11.68 20.41
C PRO A 96 -25.89 13.06 20.47
N ALA A 97 -27.02 13.21 19.76
CA ALA A 97 -27.71 14.51 19.69
C ALA A 97 -28.31 14.94 21.03
N ASP A 98 -28.52 14.00 21.94
CA ASP A 98 -29.13 14.16 23.28
C ASP A 98 -28.09 14.33 24.39
N ILE A 99 -26.83 14.41 24.06
CA ILE A 99 -25.79 14.59 25.06
C ILE A 99 -25.88 15.94 25.77
N THR A 100 -25.71 15.94 27.06
CA THR A 100 -25.75 17.15 27.90
C THR A 100 -24.34 17.63 28.23
N ASP A 101 -24.18 18.95 28.27
CA ASP A 101 -22.91 19.58 28.70
C ASP A 101 -22.59 19.27 30.18
N GLY A 102 -21.30 19.28 30.50
CA GLY A 102 -20.78 19.18 31.86
C GLY A 102 -20.57 17.77 32.37
N GLY A 103 -20.84 16.74 31.55
CA GLY A 103 -20.46 15.36 31.87
C GLY A 103 -18.97 15.12 31.69
N CYS A 104 -18.47 14.02 32.23
CA CYS A 104 -17.09 13.57 32.11
C CYS A 104 -16.98 12.31 31.25
N LEU A 105 -15.89 12.20 30.53
CA LEU A 105 -15.42 10.94 29.96
C LEU A 105 -14.79 10.10 31.07
N GLN A 106 -15.19 8.85 31.18
CA GLN A 106 -14.76 7.95 32.23
C GLN A 106 -14.27 6.65 31.60
N VAL A 107 -13.16 6.16 32.12
CA VAL A 107 -12.53 4.92 31.67
C VAL A 107 -12.53 3.91 32.81
N TYR A 108 -13.04 2.73 32.54
CA TYR A 108 -13.13 1.66 33.52
C TYR A 108 -12.36 0.41 33.07
N SER A 109 -11.74 -0.27 34.03
CA SER A 109 -11.25 -1.64 33.88
C SER A 109 -12.21 -2.55 34.65
N GLY A 110 -13.06 -3.26 33.92
CA GLY A 110 -14.24 -3.89 34.52
C GLY A 110 -15.15 -2.85 35.19
N ASN A 111 -15.37 -2.99 36.51
CA ASN A 111 -16.16 -2.05 37.27
C ASN A 111 -15.32 -1.00 38.06
N VAL A 112 -14.02 -0.96 37.81
CA VAL A 112 -13.12 -0.05 38.51
C VAL A 112 -12.82 1.16 37.64
N LEU A 113 -13.12 2.36 38.13
CA LEU A 113 -12.77 3.61 37.47
C LEU A 113 -11.24 3.79 37.50
N VAL A 114 -10.62 3.84 36.31
CA VAL A 114 -9.15 4.00 36.15
C VAL A 114 -8.75 5.38 35.63
N GLY A 115 -9.69 6.14 35.07
CA GLY A 115 -9.43 7.49 34.59
C GLY A 115 -10.70 8.31 34.37
N ARG A 116 -10.57 9.63 34.44
CA ARG A 116 -11.66 10.59 34.22
C ARG A 116 -11.12 11.85 33.56
N SER A 117 -11.90 12.45 32.65
CA SER A 117 -11.62 13.78 32.11
C SER A 117 -12.11 14.87 33.04
N GLU A 118 -11.68 16.11 32.81
CA GLU A 118 -12.41 17.29 33.26
C GLU A 118 -13.81 17.32 32.60
N PRO A 119 -14.75 18.10 33.14
CA PRO A 119 -16.07 18.25 32.55
C PRO A 119 -15.99 18.68 31.09
N VAL A 120 -16.66 17.96 30.21
CA VAL A 120 -16.65 18.18 28.77
C VAL A 120 -17.75 19.15 28.41
N THR A 121 -17.39 20.22 27.72
CA THR A 121 -18.36 21.16 27.13
C THR A 121 -18.64 20.78 25.69
N VAL A 122 -19.85 20.35 25.42
CA VAL A 122 -20.33 20.07 24.07
C VAL A 122 -20.89 21.35 23.49
N GLY A 123 -20.12 22.10 22.73
CA GLY A 123 -20.50 23.40 22.23
C GLY A 123 -21.74 23.37 21.34
N GLY A 124 -22.61 24.37 21.49
CA GLY A 124 -23.84 24.52 20.70
C GLY A 124 -23.59 24.60 19.20
N ARG A 125 -24.51 24.08 18.42
CA ARG A 125 -24.55 24.09 16.96
C ARG A 125 -24.23 25.47 16.39
N LYS A 126 -23.02 25.69 15.94
CA LYS A 126 -22.73 26.72 14.93
C LYS A 126 -22.63 26.00 13.60
N THR A 127 -23.56 26.34 12.72
CA THR A 127 -23.49 26.00 11.30
C THR A 127 -22.21 26.61 10.70
N LYS A 128 -21.10 25.92 10.85
CA LYS A 128 -19.88 26.18 10.12
C LYS A 128 -19.51 24.89 9.39
N ARG A 129 -19.33 25.08 8.09
CA ARG A 129 -18.66 24.24 7.10
C ARG A 129 -17.90 23.06 7.70
N TRP A 130 -18.17 21.91 7.17
CA TRP A 130 -17.47 20.68 7.43
C TRP A 130 -15.97 20.89 7.42
N GLN A 131 -15.36 20.91 8.55
CA GLN A 131 -14.00 20.48 8.71
C GLN A 131 -14.12 19.07 9.27
N ALA A 132 -13.97 18.09 8.42
CA ALA A 132 -13.66 16.76 8.86
C ALA A 132 -12.27 16.83 9.49
N ALA A 133 -12.23 17.19 10.76
CA ALA A 133 -11.06 16.89 11.55
C ALA A 133 -11.10 15.39 11.84
N ALA A 134 -10.83 14.60 10.84
CA ALA A 134 -10.49 13.23 11.05
C ALA A 134 -9.13 13.24 11.74
N GLU A 135 -9.09 13.34 13.05
CA GLU A 135 -7.91 12.91 13.76
C GLU A 135 -7.78 11.42 13.57
N ILE A 136 -6.61 11.01 13.18
CA ILE A 136 -6.28 9.64 12.90
C ILE A 136 -6.53 8.80 14.11
N MET A 137 -7.22 7.79 13.82
CA MET A 137 -7.51 6.72 14.70
C MET A 137 -6.36 5.75 14.72
N ASP A 138 -6.45 4.79 15.55
CA ASP A 138 -5.50 3.74 15.71
C ASP A 138 -5.17 3.03 14.37
N ALA A 139 -3.95 2.56 14.20
CA ALA A 139 -3.52 1.77 13.05
C ALA A 139 -4.28 0.46 12.86
N GLU A 140 -5.08 0.07 13.83
CA GLU A 140 -5.93 -1.12 13.79
C GLU A 140 -7.07 -1.06 12.76
N GLY A 141 -7.24 0.04 12.06
CA GLY A 141 -8.16 0.11 10.93
C GLY A 141 -9.06 1.35 10.86
N PRO A 142 -9.86 1.45 9.82
CA PRO A 142 -10.76 2.57 9.60
C PRO A 142 -12.00 2.43 10.50
N TRP A 143 -11.91 2.95 11.69
CA TRP A 143 -12.96 2.88 12.71
C TRP A 143 -14.05 3.91 12.53
N PHE A 144 -14.03 4.63 11.44
CA PHE A 144 -14.99 5.67 11.21
C PHE A 144 -16.17 5.14 10.40
N GLU A 145 -17.24 4.77 11.08
CA GLU A 145 -18.56 4.61 10.46
C GLU A 145 -19.14 5.98 10.04
N GLY A 146 -18.34 6.80 9.42
CA GLY A 146 -18.74 8.11 8.95
C GLY A 146 -19.88 8.03 7.93
N VAL A 147 -19.93 6.94 7.20
CA VAL A 147 -20.99 6.67 6.22
C VAL A 147 -22.35 6.53 6.93
N GLU A 148 -22.46 5.75 8.00
CA GLU A 148 -23.70 5.62 8.75
C GLU A 148 -24.14 6.95 9.37
N TYR A 149 -23.21 7.68 9.96
CA TYR A 149 -23.49 8.99 10.53
C TYR A 149 -23.93 9.99 9.47
N LEU A 150 -23.34 9.95 8.30
CA LEU A 150 -23.61 10.86 7.20
C LEU A 150 -24.86 10.45 6.40
N LYS A 151 -25.25 9.18 6.38
CA LYS A 151 -26.52 8.69 5.78
C LYS A 151 -27.74 9.44 6.28
N ALA A 152 -27.72 9.87 7.54
CA ALA A 152 -28.82 10.66 8.14
C ALA A 152 -28.88 12.12 7.67
N LYS A 153 -27.90 12.59 6.91
CA LYS A 153 -27.76 14.00 6.49
C LYS A 153 -27.62 14.09 4.97
N LYS A 154 -28.69 13.84 4.25
CA LYS A 154 -28.69 14.11 2.81
C LYS A 154 -28.52 15.60 2.54
N PRO A 155 -27.40 16.00 1.88
CA PRO A 155 -27.26 17.37 1.42
C PRO A 155 -28.30 17.66 0.33
N GLY A 156 -28.84 18.87 0.28
CA GLY A 156 -29.78 19.26 -0.77
C GLY A 156 -29.08 19.41 -2.13
N ASP A 157 -29.85 19.30 -3.23
CA ASP A 157 -29.34 19.34 -4.61
C ASP A 157 -28.45 20.54 -4.93
N VAL A 158 -28.77 21.72 -4.37
CA VAL A 158 -27.97 22.95 -4.53
C VAL A 158 -26.58 22.80 -3.90
N PHE A 159 -26.50 22.16 -2.75
CA PHE A 159 -25.22 21.89 -2.10
C PHE A 159 -24.38 20.89 -2.93
N VAL A 160 -25.01 19.81 -3.39
CA VAL A 160 -24.35 18.79 -4.22
C VAL A 160 -23.81 19.41 -5.50
N ALA A 161 -24.60 20.22 -6.19
CA ALA A 161 -24.18 20.92 -7.41
C ALA A 161 -22.98 21.88 -7.15
N ALA A 162 -23.03 22.61 -6.04
CA ALA A 162 -21.94 23.50 -5.64
C ALA A 162 -20.65 22.72 -5.28
N ALA A 163 -20.77 21.58 -4.60
CA ALA A 163 -19.65 20.71 -4.31
C ALA A 163 -19.04 20.12 -5.59
N LYS A 164 -19.87 19.67 -6.52
CA LYS A 164 -19.42 19.09 -7.81
C LYS A 164 -18.85 20.14 -8.79
N SER A 165 -19.01 21.42 -8.53
CA SER A 165 -18.39 22.50 -9.32
C SER A 165 -16.96 22.85 -8.88
N LYS A 166 -16.43 22.19 -7.87
CA LYS A 166 -15.05 22.39 -7.40
C LYS A 166 -14.04 21.82 -8.40
N LYS A 167 -12.91 22.49 -8.49
CA LYS A 167 -11.81 22.10 -9.37
C LYS A 167 -10.82 21.19 -8.64
N ILE A 168 -10.54 20.01 -9.17
CA ILE A 168 -9.67 19.02 -8.56
C ILE A 168 -8.39 18.85 -9.38
N GLY A 169 -7.24 18.97 -8.71
CA GLY A 169 -5.92 18.64 -9.27
C GLY A 169 -5.54 17.21 -8.92
N ILE A 170 -5.33 16.36 -9.92
CA ILE A 170 -4.77 15.00 -9.74
C ILE A 170 -3.31 15.06 -10.13
N ILE A 171 -2.43 14.90 -9.17
CA ILE A 171 -0.98 15.01 -9.39
C ILE A 171 -0.40 13.62 -9.58
N GLY A 172 -0.01 13.32 -10.82
CA GLY A 172 0.48 12.01 -11.26
C GLY A 172 -0.56 11.22 -12.06
N GLY A 173 -0.16 10.77 -13.25
CA GLY A 173 -0.95 9.95 -14.18
C GLY A 173 -0.66 8.44 -14.07
N GLY A 174 -0.21 7.95 -12.90
CA GLY A 174 -0.10 6.53 -12.58
C GLY A 174 -1.47 5.87 -12.35
N MET A 175 -1.49 4.57 -12.08
CA MET A 175 -2.74 3.82 -11.94
C MET A 175 -3.72 4.42 -10.91
N SER A 176 -3.20 4.92 -9.79
CA SER A 176 -4.04 5.58 -8.77
C SER A 176 -4.63 6.91 -9.24
N GLY A 177 -3.85 7.73 -9.95
CA GLY A 177 -4.36 8.99 -10.51
C GLY A 177 -5.39 8.77 -11.62
N LEU A 178 -5.16 7.79 -12.49
CA LEU A 178 -6.10 7.39 -13.54
C LEU A 178 -7.41 6.87 -12.95
N MET A 179 -7.30 6.00 -11.94
CA MET A 179 -8.47 5.48 -11.22
C MET A 179 -9.24 6.61 -10.52
N THR A 180 -8.56 7.54 -9.87
CA THR A 180 -9.20 8.73 -9.26
C THR A 180 -10.00 9.53 -10.28
N ALA A 181 -9.43 9.79 -11.46
CA ALA A 181 -10.12 10.49 -12.54
C ALA A 181 -11.38 9.74 -13.00
N HIS A 182 -11.28 8.43 -13.13
CA HIS A 182 -12.40 7.56 -13.50
C HIS A 182 -13.50 7.59 -12.43
N LEU A 183 -13.14 7.48 -11.16
CA LEU A 183 -14.08 7.50 -10.05
C LEU A 183 -14.82 8.85 -9.96
N LEU A 184 -14.13 9.96 -10.13
CA LEU A 184 -14.75 11.29 -10.14
C LEU A 184 -15.77 11.43 -11.27
N ASP A 185 -15.43 11.02 -12.48
CA ASP A 185 -16.35 11.04 -13.62
C ASP A 185 -17.57 10.14 -13.37
N SER A 186 -17.41 8.97 -12.73
CA SER A 186 -18.49 8.02 -12.48
C SER A 186 -19.60 8.59 -11.58
N VAL A 187 -19.24 9.54 -10.71
CA VAL A 187 -20.20 10.21 -9.80
C VAL A 187 -20.54 11.64 -10.24
N GLY A 188 -20.26 11.98 -11.49
CA GLY A 188 -20.62 13.27 -12.07
C GLY A 188 -19.74 14.44 -11.66
N PHE A 189 -18.50 14.19 -11.33
CA PHE A 189 -17.49 15.19 -11.01
C PHE A 189 -16.56 15.39 -12.19
N TYR A 190 -16.71 16.45 -12.99
CA TYR A 190 -16.04 16.59 -14.28
C TYR A 190 -14.93 17.65 -14.33
N ASP A 191 -14.86 18.55 -13.34
CA ASP A 191 -13.83 19.60 -13.31
C ASP A 191 -12.57 19.14 -12.58
N TRP A 192 -11.85 18.21 -13.22
CA TRP A 192 -10.54 17.76 -12.76
C TRP A 192 -9.49 17.84 -13.88
N LYS A 193 -8.23 17.92 -13.48
CA LYS A 193 -7.07 17.87 -14.37
C LYS A 193 -6.01 16.97 -13.79
N ILE A 194 -5.36 16.16 -14.66
CA ILE A 194 -4.16 15.41 -14.30
C ILE A 194 -2.93 16.26 -14.64
N VAL A 195 -1.96 16.30 -13.73
CA VAL A 195 -0.65 16.92 -13.91
C VAL A 195 0.39 15.80 -13.88
N GLU A 196 0.94 15.44 -15.05
CA GLU A 196 1.85 14.31 -15.23
C GLU A 196 3.24 14.79 -15.65
N ALA A 197 4.27 14.33 -14.94
CA ALA A 197 5.65 14.76 -15.17
C ALA A 197 6.22 14.18 -16.46
N SER A 198 5.84 12.96 -16.82
CA SER A 198 6.33 12.26 -18.02
C SER A 198 5.49 12.60 -19.27
N SER A 199 5.85 11.99 -20.39
CA SER A 199 5.11 12.10 -21.67
C SER A 199 4.00 11.07 -21.82
N ARG A 200 3.77 10.19 -20.83
CA ARG A 200 2.81 9.08 -20.88
C ARG A 200 2.08 8.91 -19.56
N VAL A 201 0.95 8.24 -19.59
CA VAL A 201 0.27 7.74 -18.39
C VAL A 201 0.77 6.35 -18.00
N GLY A 202 0.42 5.87 -16.80
CA GLY A 202 0.69 4.51 -16.33
C GLY A 202 1.76 4.41 -15.24
N GLY A 203 2.65 5.40 -15.13
CA GLY A 203 3.70 5.40 -14.11
C GLY A 203 4.60 4.17 -14.20
N ARG A 204 4.64 3.34 -13.15
CA ARG A 204 5.43 2.09 -13.10
C ARG A 204 4.88 0.95 -13.95
N VAL A 205 3.65 1.01 -14.44
CA VAL A 205 3.19 0.11 -15.51
C VAL A 205 3.90 0.54 -16.78
N HIS A 206 4.90 -0.25 -17.17
CA HIS A 206 5.81 0.08 -18.26
C HIS A 206 6.25 -1.17 -19.02
N THR A 207 5.85 -1.22 -20.28
CA THR A 207 6.24 -2.25 -21.23
C THR A 207 7.34 -1.72 -22.13
N SER A 208 8.39 -2.50 -22.35
CA SER A 208 9.48 -2.20 -23.29
C SER A 208 9.36 -3.09 -24.51
N TYR A 209 9.41 -2.48 -25.70
CA TYR A 209 9.43 -3.18 -26.99
C TYR A 209 10.84 -3.27 -27.52
N LEU A 210 11.33 -4.50 -27.67
CA LEU A 210 12.69 -4.72 -28.13
C LEU A 210 12.77 -4.53 -29.65
N ASN A 211 13.86 -3.92 -30.10
CA ASN A 211 14.16 -3.71 -31.51
C ASN A 211 13.08 -2.91 -32.28
N GLY A 212 12.39 -2.00 -31.61
CA GLY A 212 11.37 -1.15 -32.25
C GLY A 212 10.14 -1.90 -32.76
N THR A 213 9.83 -3.05 -32.16
CA THR A 213 8.67 -3.86 -32.52
C THR A 213 7.37 -3.27 -31.99
N THR A 214 6.25 -3.81 -32.46
CA THR A 214 4.89 -3.43 -32.06
C THR A 214 4.25 -4.49 -31.16
N PRO A 215 3.19 -4.18 -30.42
CA PRO A 215 2.54 -5.12 -29.48
C PRO A 215 2.17 -6.47 -30.11
N ASP A 216 1.66 -6.49 -31.33
CA ASP A 216 1.24 -7.67 -32.09
C ASP A 216 2.40 -8.58 -32.51
N GLN A 217 3.63 -8.09 -32.42
CA GLN A 217 4.83 -8.88 -32.68
C GLN A 217 5.30 -9.68 -31.47
N TYR A 218 4.79 -9.37 -30.28
CA TYR A 218 5.09 -10.07 -29.02
C TYR A 218 6.59 -10.13 -28.67
N GLN A 219 7.33 -9.08 -28.99
CA GLN A 219 8.75 -8.96 -28.65
C GLN A 219 8.92 -7.84 -27.63
N TYR A 220 8.30 -8.02 -26.49
CA TYR A 220 8.27 -7.06 -25.41
C TYR A 220 8.59 -7.70 -24.06
N GLN A 221 8.92 -6.88 -23.09
CA GLN A 221 9.05 -7.26 -21.69
C GLN A 221 8.39 -6.24 -20.77
N GLU A 222 7.75 -6.73 -19.72
CA GLU A 222 7.20 -5.92 -18.66
C GLU A 222 8.31 -5.50 -17.69
N MET A 223 8.66 -4.22 -17.70
CA MET A 223 9.71 -3.68 -16.86
C MET A 223 9.20 -3.25 -15.47
N GLY A 224 7.89 -3.15 -15.29
CA GLY A 224 7.19 -2.97 -14.03
C GLY A 224 6.45 -4.25 -13.59
N PRO A 225 5.16 -4.15 -13.16
CA PRO A 225 4.34 -5.32 -12.85
C PRO A 225 4.21 -6.23 -14.07
N MET A 226 4.00 -7.54 -13.84
CA MET A 226 3.98 -8.54 -14.92
C MET A 226 2.71 -9.39 -14.93
N ARG A 227 2.06 -9.57 -13.79
CA ARG A 227 1.04 -10.62 -13.61
C ARG A 227 0.05 -10.31 -12.50
N PHE A 228 -1.05 -11.07 -12.49
CA PHE A 228 -2.13 -10.95 -11.50
C PHE A 228 -2.51 -12.33 -10.98
N PRO A 229 -2.53 -12.55 -9.66
CA PRO A 229 -3.07 -13.77 -9.07
C PRO A 229 -4.60 -13.78 -9.19
N VAL A 230 -5.18 -14.94 -9.42
CA VAL A 230 -6.64 -15.10 -9.62
C VAL A 230 -7.26 -15.94 -8.53
N SER A 231 -6.74 -17.15 -8.32
CA SER A 231 -7.29 -18.12 -7.38
C SER A 231 -6.25 -19.09 -6.86
N ILE A 232 -6.54 -19.65 -5.71
CA ILE A 232 -5.75 -20.70 -5.06
C ILE A 232 -6.59 -21.96 -5.07
N THR A 233 -6.10 -23.05 -5.67
CA THR A 233 -6.79 -24.33 -5.71
C THR A 233 -6.03 -25.37 -4.91
N TYR A 234 -6.73 -26.03 -3.99
CA TYR A 234 -6.27 -27.15 -3.20
C TYR A 234 -6.92 -28.44 -3.69
N ASP A 235 -6.16 -29.52 -3.71
CA ASP A 235 -6.65 -30.84 -4.16
C ASP A 235 -7.31 -31.63 -3.01
N ASP A 236 -6.80 -31.53 -1.77
CA ASP A 236 -7.29 -32.25 -0.62
C ASP A 236 -7.40 -31.40 0.66
N PRO A 237 -8.60 -31.15 1.19
CA PRO A 237 -9.88 -31.28 0.49
C PRO A 237 -9.96 -30.33 -0.69
N ALA A 238 -10.63 -30.76 -1.76
CA ALA A 238 -10.73 -29.94 -2.98
C ALA A 238 -11.48 -28.64 -2.73
N GLU A 239 -10.82 -27.52 -2.98
CA GLU A 239 -11.36 -26.18 -2.80
C GLU A 239 -10.67 -25.17 -3.73
N THR A 240 -11.41 -24.21 -4.25
CA THR A 240 -10.84 -23.08 -4.98
C THR A 240 -11.22 -21.76 -4.28
N ILE A 241 -10.23 -21.04 -3.83
CA ILE A 241 -10.37 -19.75 -3.14
C ILE A 241 -10.08 -18.64 -4.16
N GLN A 242 -11.02 -17.70 -4.33
CA GLN A 242 -10.84 -16.56 -5.20
C GLN A 242 -10.10 -15.44 -4.48
N ILE A 243 -9.12 -14.83 -5.12
CA ILE A 243 -8.39 -13.66 -4.59
C ILE A 243 -9.18 -12.39 -4.95
N ASN A 244 -10.02 -11.95 -4.03
CA ASN A 244 -10.99 -10.89 -4.28
C ASN A 244 -10.37 -9.52 -4.53
N ASP A 245 -9.29 -9.18 -3.84
CA ASP A 245 -8.67 -7.86 -3.97
C ASP A 245 -8.17 -7.63 -5.41
N HIS A 246 -7.49 -8.60 -5.99
CA HIS A 246 -7.02 -8.52 -7.38
C HIS A 246 -8.15 -8.52 -8.42
N ARG A 247 -9.35 -8.98 -8.08
CA ARG A 247 -10.53 -8.90 -8.98
C ARG A 247 -10.88 -7.48 -9.35
N MET A 248 -10.49 -6.49 -8.55
CA MET A 248 -10.67 -5.07 -8.89
C MET A 248 -9.98 -4.70 -10.21
N VAL A 249 -8.83 -5.30 -10.52
CA VAL A 249 -8.12 -5.07 -11.79
C VAL A 249 -8.91 -5.62 -12.97
N PHE A 250 -9.47 -6.83 -12.83
CA PHE A 250 -10.30 -7.45 -13.87
C PHE A 250 -11.62 -6.69 -14.06
N GLN A 251 -12.24 -6.26 -12.97
CA GLN A 251 -13.43 -5.41 -13.00
C GLN A 251 -13.17 -4.09 -13.71
N LEU A 252 -12.05 -3.43 -13.39
CA LEU A 252 -11.65 -2.18 -14.04
C LEU A 252 -11.48 -2.37 -15.56
N ALA A 253 -10.78 -3.42 -15.98
CA ALA A 253 -10.59 -3.71 -17.38
C ALA A 253 -11.93 -3.94 -18.12
N ASP A 254 -12.86 -4.66 -17.50
CA ASP A 254 -14.20 -4.88 -18.04
C ASP A 254 -15.01 -3.57 -18.16
N VAL A 255 -14.94 -2.71 -17.16
CA VAL A 255 -15.57 -1.39 -17.17
C VAL A 255 -15.00 -0.52 -18.29
N LEU A 256 -13.67 -0.42 -18.39
CA LEU A 256 -13.01 0.38 -19.43
C LEU A 256 -13.28 -0.17 -20.84
N ASN A 257 -13.26 -1.49 -21.02
CA ASN A 257 -13.61 -2.11 -22.29
C ASN A 257 -15.02 -1.73 -22.74
N LYS A 258 -16.01 -1.81 -21.85
CA LYS A 258 -17.39 -1.40 -22.12
C LYS A 258 -17.50 0.09 -22.42
N GLN A 259 -16.84 0.93 -21.62
CA GLN A 259 -16.83 2.38 -21.80
C GLN A 259 -16.24 2.78 -23.17
N ASN A 260 -15.20 2.10 -23.63
CA ASN A 260 -14.56 2.33 -24.91
C ASN A 260 -15.24 1.58 -26.08
N GLY A 261 -16.45 1.02 -25.87
CA GLY A 261 -17.18 0.29 -26.91
C GLY A 261 -16.46 -0.96 -27.42
N ASN A 262 -15.58 -1.55 -26.62
CA ASN A 262 -14.68 -2.65 -26.99
C ASN A 262 -13.77 -2.37 -28.19
N ALA A 263 -13.44 -1.10 -28.44
CA ALA A 263 -12.52 -0.72 -29.51
C ALA A 263 -11.17 -1.42 -29.34
N SER A 264 -10.67 -2.02 -30.41
CA SER A 264 -9.45 -2.87 -30.37
C SER A 264 -8.21 -2.13 -29.85
N GLU A 265 -8.14 -0.84 -30.09
CA GLU A 265 -7.05 0.03 -29.65
C GLU A 265 -6.93 0.10 -28.11
N TYR A 266 -8.07 0.15 -27.40
CA TYR A 266 -8.13 0.31 -25.95
C TYR A 266 -8.52 -0.98 -25.21
N LYS A 267 -8.68 -2.09 -25.94
CA LYS A 267 -9.17 -3.33 -25.37
C LYS A 267 -8.12 -3.99 -24.48
N VAL A 268 -8.50 -4.29 -23.25
CA VAL A 268 -7.72 -5.04 -22.28
C VAL A 268 -8.23 -6.48 -22.23
N ASN A 269 -7.44 -7.43 -22.68
CA ASN A 269 -7.72 -8.86 -22.62
C ASN A 269 -6.72 -9.55 -21.69
N PHE A 270 -7.21 -10.45 -20.82
CA PHE A 270 -6.34 -11.26 -19.98
C PHE A 270 -6.07 -12.61 -20.61
N ILE A 271 -4.82 -13.05 -20.56
CA ILE A 271 -4.36 -14.37 -20.99
C ILE A 271 -3.70 -15.08 -19.81
N LYS A 272 -3.54 -16.39 -19.93
CA LYS A 272 -2.88 -17.21 -18.92
C LYS A 272 -1.42 -16.77 -18.75
N TRP A 273 -1.00 -16.63 -17.49
CA TRP A 273 0.39 -16.53 -17.10
C TRP A 273 0.84 -17.84 -16.48
N ILE A 274 2.01 -18.34 -16.86
CA ILE A 274 2.67 -19.48 -16.25
C ILE A 274 3.59 -18.93 -15.17
N GLN A 275 3.35 -19.31 -13.91
CA GLN A 275 4.06 -18.70 -12.77
C GLN A 275 5.47 -19.28 -12.61
N SER A 276 5.58 -20.61 -12.63
CA SER A 276 6.85 -21.29 -12.44
C SER A 276 7.28 -21.99 -13.72
N ALA A 277 8.54 -21.86 -14.08
CA ALA A 277 9.12 -22.57 -15.20
C ALA A 277 9.30 -24.06 -14.85
N VAL A 278 8.69 -24.93 -15.67
CA VAL A 278 8.98 -26.35 -15.61
C VAL A 278 10.26 -26.60 -16.41
N ASN A 279 11.16 -27.44 -15.90
CA ASN A 279 12.48 -27.71 -16.47
C ASN A 279 13.41 -26.48 -16.52
N ASP A 280 13.22 -25.55 -15.58
CA ASP A 280 14.11 -24.40 -15.47
C ASP A 280 15.50 -24.84 -14.99
N PRO A 281 16.55 -24.76 -15.82
CA PRO A 281 17.89 -25.19 -15.42
C PRO A 281 18.52 -24.24 -14.39
N SER A 282 17.97 -23.05 -14.18
CA SER A 282 18.45 -22.14 -13.15
C SER A 282 18.21 -22.66 -11.73
N ALA A 283 17.23 -23.57 -11.56
CA ALA A 283 16.92 -24.21 -10.28
C ALA A 283 17.89 -25.36 -9.92
N SER A 284 18.77 -25.76 -10.83
CA SER A 284 19.67 -26.91 -10.64
C SER A 284 21.09 -26.56 -10.21
N ALA A 285 21.42 -25.28 -10.14
CA ALA A 285 22.71 -24.84 -9.64
C ALA A 285 22.74 -25.11 -8.12
N THR A 286 23.47 -26.12 -7.73
CA THR A 286 23.59 -26.50 -6.31
C THR A 286 24.44 -25.46 -5.60
N SER A 287 23.80 -24.69 -4.74
CA SER A 287 24.51 -23.94 -3.70
C SER A 287 25.36 -24.92 -2.89
N ASN A 288 26.68 -24.76 -2.95
CA ASN A 288 27.61 -25.56 -2.14
C ASN A 288 27.82 -24.95 -0.75
N ALA A 289 27.02 -23.99 -0.33
CA ALA A 289 27.10 -23.37 0.98
C ALA A 289 26.38 -24.25 2.01
N THR A 290 27.03 -25.28 2.51
CA THR A 290 26.59 -26.01 3.70
C THR A 290 27.11 -25.30 4.95
N TYR A 291 26.35 -24.38 5.49
CA TYR A 291 26.69 -23.67 6.74
C TYR A 291 26.23 -24.40 7.99
N SER A 292 25.26 -25.30 7.92
CA SER A 292 24.71 -25.95 9.09
C SER A 292 24.28 -27.39 8.89
N ASN A 293 23.90 -27.99 10.00
CA ASN A 293 23.29 -29.31 10.04
C ASN A 293 21.94 -29.26 9.30
N ALA A 294 21.82 -29.94 8.17
CA ALA A 294 20.63 -29.98 7.34
C ALA A 294 19.33 -30.32 8.12
N THR A 295 19.44 -31.13 9.19
CA THR A 295 18.30 -31.43 10.06
C THR A 295 17.86 -30.19 10.86
N ALA A 296 18.81 -29.41 11.37
CA ALA A 296 18.49 -28.20 12.14
C ALA A 296 17.91 -27.10 11.23
N VAL A 297 18.37 -26.99 10.00
CA VAL A 297 17.79 -26.10 8.98
C VAL A 297 16.35 -26.51 8.69
N ALA A 298 16.11 -27.78 8.36
CA ALA A 298 14.76 -28.26 8.09
C ALA A 298 13.80 -28.11 9.28
N GLU A 299 14.29 -28.25 10.51
CA GLU A 299 13.49 -27.98 11.70
C GLU A 299 13.17 -26.50 11.88
N ALA A 300 14.11 -25.60 11.56
CA ALA A 300 13.93 -24.15 11.62
C ALA A 300 12.99 -23.67 10.50
N GLU A 301 13.16 -24.14 9.27
CA GLU A 301 12.27 -23.88 8.15
C GLU A 301 10.84 -24.35 8.48
N ALA A 302 10.67 -25.58 8.97
CA ALA A 302 9.36 -26.09 9.39
C ALA A 302 8.75 -25.31 10.55
N ALA A 303 9.55 -24.67 11.40
CA ALA A 303 9.06 -23.80 12.44
C ALA A 303 8.66 -22.42 11.87
N TYR A 304 9.42 -21.90 10.94
CA TYR A 304 9.12 -20.68 10.19
C TYR A 304 7.86 -20.85 9.36
N ASP A 305 7.75 -21.91 8.59
CA ASP A 305 6.57 -22.22 7.77
C ASP A 305 5.30 -22.29 8.62
N ARG A 306 5.34 -22.90 9.80
CA ARG A 306 4.18 -22.95 10.72
C ARG A 306 3.76 -21.59 11.23
N TRP A 307 4.66 -20.65 11.22
CA TRP A 307 4.43 -19.32 11.71
C TRP A 307 4.12 -18.30 10.59
N ALA A 308 4.85 -18.36 9.49
CA ALA A 308 4.62 -17.57 8.30
C ALA A 308 3.56 -18.18 7.40
N ASP A 309 3.42 -19.52 7.46
CA ASP A 309 2.41 -20.25 6.70
C ASP A 309 1.03 -19.93 7.29
N MET A 310 0.37 -19.00 6.64
CA MET A 310 -1.04 -18.79 6.89
C MET A 310 -1.74 -20.11 6.59
N ASP A 311 -2.34 -20.71 7.60
CA ASP A 311 -3.16 -21.89 7.37
C ASP A 311 -4.27 -21.61 6.33
N ARG A 312 -4.89 -22.64 5.81
CA ARG A 312 -5.91 -22.49 4.74
C ARG A 312 -7.03 -21.52 5.13
N ASP A 313 -7.36 -21.40 6.42
CA ASP A 313 -8.40 -20.47 6.89
C ASP A 313 -7.90 -19.02 6.87
N ALA A 314 -6.65 -18.81 7.26
CA ALA A 314 -6.01 -17.49 7.18
C ALA A 314 -5.82 -17.05 5.73
N ILE A 315 -5.37 -17.94 4.84
CA ILE A 315 -5.28 -17.68 3.39
C ILE A 315 -6.66 -17.36 2.81
N ARG A 316 -7.72 -18.08 3.22
CA ARG A 316 -9.09 -17.79 2.78
C ARG A 316 -9.55 -16.42 3.26
N ALA A 317 -9.27 -16.07 4.50
CA ALA A 317 -9.61 -14.76 5.04
C ALA A 317 -8.85 -13.64 4.32
N MET A 318 -7.55 -13.80 4.09
CA MET A 318 -6.71 -12.87 3.33
C MET A 318 -7.18 -12.73 1.88
N ALA A 319 -7.44 -13.83 1.19
CA ALA A 319 -7.89 -13.83 -0.20
C ALA A 319 -9.29 -13.21 -0.36
N PHE A 320 -10.13 -13.32 0.66
CA PHE A 320 -11.42 -12.62 0.71
C PHE A 320 -11.24 -11.12 0.92
N ASN A 321 -10.35 -10.72 1.82
CA ASN A 321 -10.10 -9.32 2.17
C ASN A 321 -8.75 -9.20 2.90
N VAL A 322 -7.76 -8.63 2.25
CA VAL A 322 -6.41 -8.48 2.81
C VAL A 322 -6.37 -7.68 4.12
N TYR A 323 -7.34 -6.80 4.34
CA TYR A 323 -7.46 -6.08 5.61
C TYR A 323 -7.58 -7.03 6.81
N THR A 324 -8.19 -8.19 6.64
CA THR A 324 -8.27 -9.22 7.71
C THR A 324 -6.86 -9.69 8.11
N ALA A 325 -5.98 -9.91 7.14
CA ALA A 325 -4.59 -10.27 7.41
C ALA A 325 -3.82 -9.12 8.06
N HIS A 326 -3.99 -7.89 7.55
CA HIS A 326 -3.42 -6.70 8.17
C HIS A 326 -3.82 -6.58 9.64
N LYS A 327 -5.12 -6.70 9.93
CA LYS A 327 -5.64 -6.66 11.30
C LYS A 327 -5.03 -7.75 12.17
N TRP A 328 -4.92 -8.97 11.67
CA TRP A 328 -4.29 -10.08 12.38
C TRP A 328 -2.82 -9.78 12.74
N VAL A 329 -2.07 -9.23 11.80
CA VAL A 329 -0.67 -8.82 12.01
C VAL A 329 -0.56 -7.73 13.08
N VAL A 330 -1.45 -6.72 13.06
CA VAL A 330 -1.51 -5.66 14.07
C VAL A 330 -1.86 -6.23 15.44
N ASP A 331 -2.90 -7.06 15.53
CA ASP A 331 -3.38 -7.66 16.78
C ASP A 331 -2.30 -8.54 17.45
N ASN A 332 -1.44 -9.17 16.66
CA ASN A 332 -0.32 -9.98 17.16
C ASN A 332 0.97 -9.17 17.38
N GLY A 333 1.01 -7.91 17.02
CA GLY A 333 2.15 -7.02 17.23
C GLY A 333 3.36 -7.33 16.34
N TYR A 334 3.15 -7.98 15.22
CA TYR A 334 4.22 -8.43 14.33
C TYR A 334 4.97 -7.28 13.65
N PHE A 335 4.34 -6.14 13.44
CA PHE A 335 5.00 -4.95 12.92
C PHE A 335 6.13 -4.38 13.80
N HIS A 336 6.33 -4.93 15.00
CA HIS A 336 7.43 -4.53 15.89
C HIS A 336 8.74 -5.23 15.58
N PHE A 337 8.74 -6.23 14.69
CA PHE A 337 9.88 -7.07 14.39
C PHE A 337 10.22 -7.00 12.89
N SER A 338 11.49 -7.11 12.58
CA SER A 338 11.90 -7.67 11.29
C SER A 338 11.78 -9.19 11.35
N GLU A 339 11.85 -9.85 10.21
CA GLU A 339 11.85 -11.31 10.12
C GLU A 339 13.00 -11.91 10.93
N ALA A 340 14.20 -11.45 10.68
CA ALA A 340 15.38 -11.90 11.40
C ALA A 340 15.26 -11.70 12.92
N GLU A 341 14.73 -10.57 13.37
CA GLU A 341 14.52 -10.33 14.80
C GLU A 341 13.51 -11.27 15.42
N TYR A 342 12.42 -11.56 14.71
CA TYR A 342 11.42 -12.50 15.19
C TYR A 342 11.99 -13.93 15.28
N LEU A 343 12.62 -14.42 14.21
CA LEU A 343 13.26 -15.73 14.19
C LEU A 343 14.29 -15.88 15.31
N LYS A 344 15.12 -14.86 15.50
CA LYS A 344 16.18 -14.88 16.51
C LYS A 344 15.67 -14.71 17.93
N TYR A 345 14.82 -13.73 18.21
CA TYR A 345 14.47 -13.35 19.57
C TYR A 345 13.15 -13.92 20.05
N ALA A 346 12.18 -14.11 19.19
CA ALA A 346 10.90 -14.71 19.55
C ALA A 346 10.95 -16.24 19.44
N MET A 347 11.50 -16.77 18.35
CA MET A 347 11.62 -18.23 18.14
C MET A 347 12.90 -18.81 18.75
N GLY A 348 13.93 -18.00 19.02
CA GLY A 348 15.16 -18.42 19.70
C GLY A 348 16.16 -19.14 18.79
N LEU A 349 16.12 -18.91 17.48
CA LEU A 349 17.08 -19.48 16.55
C LEU A 349 18.49 -18.93 16.75
N SER A 350 19.49 -19.72 16.38
CA SER A 350 20.87 -19.24 16.31
C SER A 350 21.06 -18.27 15.16
N ASN A 351 22.11 -17.43 15.18
CA ASN A 351 22.39 -16.53 14.08
C ASN A 351 22.53 -17.24 12.72
N ASN A 352 23.18 -18.41 12.70
CA ASN A 352 23.36 -19.16 11.46
C ASN A 352 22.04 -19.71 10.93
N LEU A 353 21.17 -20.21 11.81
CA LEU A 353 19.85 -20.71 11.40
C LEU A 353 18.93 -19.56 10.97
N THR A 354 19.01 -18.41 11.62
CA THR A 354 18.25 -17.23 11.17
C THR A 354 18.68 -16.81 9.78
N ASP A 355 19.97 -16.74 9.50
CA ASP A 355 20.53 -16.38 8.21
C ASP A 355 20.18 -17.38 7.09
N GLU A 356 20.06 -18.67 7.42
CA GLU A 356 19.70 -19.71 6.44
C GLU A 356 18.19 -19.78 6.15
N VAL A 357 17.36 -19.46 7.13
CA VAL A 357 15.88 -19.48 6.99
C VAL A 357 15.38 -18.18 6.39
N ASP A 358 15.92 -17.06 6.85
CA ASP A 358 15.60 -15.74 6.32
C ASP A 358 16.59 -15.37 5.23
N SER A 359 16.27 -15.72 4.00
CA SER A 359 17.10 -15.42 2.85
C SER A 359 17.10 -13.95 2.45
N SER A 360 16.14 -13.18 2.92
CA SER A 360 15.99 -11.78 2.52
C SER A 360 16.67 -10.82 3.49
N LEU A 361 16.81 -11.13 4.77
CA LEU A 361 17.39 -10.28 5.83
C LEU A 361 17.02 -8.80 5.70
N ASP A 362 15.91 -8.54 5.03
CA ASP A 362 15.48 -7.21 4.69
C ASP A 362 14.94 -6.52 5.92
N ASN A 363 15.05 -5.22 5.92
CA ASN A 363 14.45 -4.41 6.95
C ASN A 363 12.91 -4.41 6.85
N SER A 364 12.38 -5.05 5.83
CA SER A 364 10.94 -5.20 5.62
C SER A 364 10.32 -6.01 6.76
N PRO A 365 9.18 -5.59 7.29
CA PRO A 365 8.45 -6.43 8.23
C PRO A 365 8.05 -7.72 7.51
N VAL A 366 8.39 -8.84 8.09
CA VAL A 366 8.07 -10.20 7.62
C VAL A 366 6.62 -10.40 7.23
N TRP A 367 5.83 -9.54 7.70
CA TRP A 367 4.40 -9.68 7.63
C TRP A 367 3.87 -9.01 6.38
N GLU A 368 4.58 -9.20 5.28
CA GLU A 368 4.03 -9.01 3.97
C GLU A 368 2.95 -10.07 3.75
N TYR A 369 1.81 -9.87 4.43
CA TYR A 369 0.65 -10.75 4.30
C TYR A 369 0.17 -10.89 2.86
N ASP A 370 0.62 -10.06 1.95
CA ASP A 370 0.41 -10.18 0.51
C ASP A 370 1.31 -11.22 -0.15
N THR A 371 2.33 -11.73 0.53
CA THR A 371 3.06 -12.93 0.08
C THR A 371 2.13 -14.12 -0.08
N GLY A 372 1.05 -14.18 0.69
CA GLY A 372 -0.02 -15.16 0.52
C GLY A 372 -0.66 -15.16 -0.88
N TYR A 373 -0.56 -14.07 -1.66
CA TYR A 373 -0.99 -14.06 -3.05
C TYR A 373 -0.14 -14.99 -3.93
N PHE A 374 1.11 -15.26 -3.56
CA PHE A 374 1.98 -16.18 -4.30
C PHE A 374 1.57 -17.66 -4.16
N ALA A 375 0.67 -17.99 -3.21
CA ALA A 375 0.01 -19.28 -3.17
C ALA A 375 -0.96 -19.50 -4.35
N ALA A 376 -1.23 -18.48 -5.17
CA ALA A 376 -2.12 -18.59 -6.31
C ALA A 376 -1.66 -19.69 -7.29
N THR A 377 -2.61 -20.52 -7.69
CA THR A 377 -2.43 -21.59 -8.68
C THR A 377 -2.89 -21.16 -10.08
N GLU A 378 -3.69 -20.11 -10.16
CA GLU A 378 -4.11 -19.50 -11.41
C GLU A 378 -3.64 -18.05 -11.48
N TRP A 379 -2.96 -17.72 -12.60
CA TRP A 379 -2.40 -16.41 -12.86
C TRP A 379 -2.79 -15.90 -14.24
N ARG A 380 -2.89 -14.57 -14.38
CA ARG A 380 -3.16 -13.88 -15.64
C ARG A 380 -2.13 -12.78 -15.89
N THR A 381 -1.97 -12.45 -17.15
CA THR A 381 -1.32 -11.22 -17.63
C THR A 381 -2.19 -10.60 -18.71
N ILE A 382 -1.84 -9.40 -19.16
CA ILE A 382 -2.57 -8.73 -20.24
C ILE A 382 -1.94 -9.11 -21.58
N ASP A 383 -2.80 -9.48 -22.53
CA ASP A 383 -2.39 -9.83 -23.90
C ASP A 383 -1.76 -8.61 -24.60
N GLN A 384 -0.62 -8.84 -25.23
CA GLN A 384 0.21 -7.89 -25.96
C GLN A 384 1.00 -6.92 -25.05
N GLU A 385 0.48 -6.46 -23.91
CA GLU A 385 1.20 -5.60 -22.94
C GLU A 385 0.34 -5.19 -21.75
N LEU A 386 0.98 -4.99 -20.58
CA LEU A 386 0.29 -4.41 -19.42
C LEU A 386 -0.02 -2.92 -19.59
N SER A 387 0.75 -2.21 -20.41
CA SER A 387 0.52 -0.78 -20.71
C SER A 387 -0.84 -0.51 -21.38
N ARG A 388 -1.52 -1.55 -21.89
CA ARG A 388 -2.92 -1.45 -22.37
C ARG A 388 -3.89 -1.02 -21.27
N LEU A 389 -3.64 -1.42 -20.02
CA LEU A 389 -4.52 -1.06 -18.92
C LEU A 389 -4.54 0.46 -18.66
N PRO A 390 -3.40 1.15 -18.43
CA PRO A 390 -3.41 2.60 -18.37
C PRO A 390 -3.82 3.29 -19.69
N ALA A 391 -3.51 2.73 -20.85
CA ALA A 391 -3.91 3.28 -22.14
C ALA A 391 -5.43 3.26 -22.35
N ALA A 392 -6.14 2.30 -21.75
CA ALA A 392 -7.59 2.20 -21.83
C ALA A 392 -8.33 3.40 -21.19
N PHE A 393 -7.68 4.16 -20.32
CA PHE A 393 -8.20 5.43 -19.80
C PHE A 393 -8.03 6.59 -20.81
N GLY A 394 -7.25 6.40 -21.88
CA GLY A 394 -6.85 7.46 -22.82
C GLY A 394 -8.01 8.34 -23.30
N PRO A 395 -9.11 7.79 -23.84
CA PRO A 395 -10.25 8.59 -24.30
C PRO A 395 -10.83 9.52 -23.24
N GLN A 396 -10.77 9.12 -21.97
CA GLN A 396 -11.27 9.90 -20.83
C GLN A 396 -10.27 10.96 -20.36
N VAL A 397 -8.97 10.65 -20.35
CA VAL A 397 -8.00 11.45 -19.59
C VAL A 397 -7.06 12.30 -20.44
N TYR A 398 -6.75 11.92 -21.68
CA TYR A 398 -5.68 12.61 -22.44
C TYR A 398 -5.96 14.10 -22.66
N ASN A 399 -7.18 14.49 -22.95
CA ASN A 399 -7.56 15.90 -23.14
C ASN A 399 -7.61 16.71 -21.84
N ARG A 400 -7.48 16.05 -20.70
CA ARG A 400 -7.50 16.66 -19.36
C ARG A 400 -6.17 16.47 -18.64
N THR A 401 -5.11 16.04 -19.34
CA THR A 401 -3.79 15.78 -18.78
C THR A 401 -2.78 16.80 -19.29
N TYR A 402 -2.08 17.45 -18.36
CA TYR A 402 -0.91 18.25 -18.64
C TYR A 402 0.33 17.35 -18.55
N PHE A 403 0.80 16.88 -19.69
CA PHE A 403 2.02 16.08 -19.78
C PHE A 403 3.28 16.92 -19.65
N GLN A 404 4.42 16.28 -19.35
CA GLN A 404 5.73 16.91 -19.22
C GLN A 404 5.71 18.09 -18.22
N THR A 405 4.89 17.97 -17.19
CA THR A 405 4.62 19.00 -16.20
C THR A 405 5.00 18.47 -14.82
N ALA A 406 6.26 18.68 -14.46
CA ALA A 406 6.82 18.18 -13.21
C ALA A 406 6.47 19.10 -12.04
N VAL A 407 5.72 18.60 -11.08
CA VAL A 407 5.40 19.34 -9.84
C VAL A 407 6.65 19.43 -8.97
N SER A 408 6.89 20.60 -8.41
CA SER A 408 8.03 20.93 -7.54
C SER A 408 7.61 21.43 -6.16
N GLY A 409 6.33 21.69 -5.94
CA GLY A 409 5.82 22.15 -4.67
C GLY A 409 4.31 22.31 -4.65
N MET A 410 3.79 22.48 -3.45
CA MET A 410 2.39 22.79 -3.18
C MET A 410 2.33 23.79 -2.03
N SER A 411 1.31 24.64 -2.04
CA SER A 411 0.99 25.50 -0.92
C SER A 411 -0.52 25.50 -0.64
N TRP A 412 -0.87 25.86 0.56
CA TRP A 412 -2.25 25.95 1.02
C TRP A 412 -2.54 27.37 1.49
N ASP A 413 -3.60 27.97 0.99
CA ASP A 413 -4.12 29.24 1.44
C ASP A 413 -5.40 29.02 2.26
N ALA A 414 -5.31 29.32 3.55
CA ALA A 414 -6.41 29.10 4.49
C ALA A 414 -7.56 30.12 4.34
N GLU A 415 -7.32 31.30 3.70
CA GLU A 415 -8.36 32.32 3.49
C GLU A 415 -9.22 31.96 2.28
N THR A 416 -8.60 31.54 1.20
CA THR A 416 -9.29 31.16 -0.05
C THR A 416 -9.64 29.69 -0.10
N GLU A 417 -9.11 28.88 0.82
CA GLU A 417 -9.23 27.41 0.84
C GLU A 417 -8.79 26.77 -0.49
N LYS A 418 -7.69 27.28 -1.08
CA LYS A 418 -7.13 26.78 -2.33
C LYS A 418 -5.80 26.07 -2.11
N VAL A 419 -5.59 25.06 -2.94
CA VAL A 419 -4.30 24.40 -3.11
C VAL A 419 -3.65 24.96 -4.36
N THR A 420 -2.49 25.56 -4.22
CA THR A 420 -1.67 26.02 -5.35
C THR A 420 -0.58 24.99 -5.62
N VAL A 421 -0.58 24.42 -6.81
CA VAL A 421 0.43 23.47 -7.28
C VAL A 421 1.49 24.22 -8.07
N GLN A 422 2.74 24.09 -7.67
CA GLN A 422 3.90 24.67 -8.35
C GLN A 422 4.51 23.62 -9.27
N TYR A 423 4.73 23.96 -10.53
CA TYR A 423 5.25 23.03 -11.51
C TYR A 423 6.27 23.65 -12.46
N ARG A 424 7.05 22.78 -13.09
CA ARG A 424 8.02 23.16 -14.13
C ARG A 424 7.76 22.32 -15.37
N ASN A 425 7.82 22.94 -16.51
CA ASN A 425 7.88 22.23 -17.78
C ASN A 425 9.32 21.77 -18.01
N HIS A 426 9.52 20.54 -18.50
CA HIS A 426 10.84 19.96 -18.76
C HIS A 426 11.77 20.82 -19.60
N SER A 427 11.24 21.61 -20.53
CA SER A 427 12.03 22.50 -21.38
C SER A 427 12.52 23.77 -20.69
N LYS A 428 12.06 24.04 -19.45
CA LYS A 428 12.38 25.27 -18.73
C LYS A 428 13.23 24.97 -17.49
N ILE A 429 14.48 25.35 -17.51
CA ILE A 429 15.30 25.54 -16.30
C ILE A 429 14.97 26.92 -15.71
N ALA A 430 13.70 27.19 -15.46
CA ALA A 430 13.28 28.44 -14.86
C ALA A 430 13.51 28.43 -13.35
N MET A 431 13.98 29.53 -12.80
CA MET A 431 14.15 29.68 -11.35
C MET A 431 12.80 29.70 -10.63
N GLU A 432 11.81 30.38 -11.22
CA GLU A 432 10.46 30.47 -10.69
C GLU A 432 9.55 29.42 -11.35
N PRO A 433 8.79 28.62 -10.57
CA PRO A 433 7.81 27.70 -11.10
C PRO A 433 6.56 28.43 -11.60
N ASP A 434 5.90 27.85 -12.59
CA ASP A 434 4.51 28.20 -12.91
C ASP A 434 3.55 27.62 -11.85
N THR A 435 2.32 28.10 -11.77
CA THR A 435 1.35 27.69 -10.75
C THR A 435 -0.02 27.35 -11.35
N MET A 436 -0.73 26.45 -10.67
CA MET A 436 -2.14 26.11 -10.92
C MET A 436 -2.88 26.04 -9.58
N ASP A 437 -4.09 26.62 -9.54
CA ASP A 437 -4.94 26.60 -8.35
C ASP A 437 -6.08 25.59 -8.49
N PHE A 438 -6.30 24.84 -7.41
CA PHE A 438 -7.36 23.86 -7.27
C PHE A 438 -8.11 24.05 -5.96
N ASP A 439 -9.36 23.57 -5.91
CA ASP A 439 -10.09 23.47 -4.64
C ASP A 439 -9.60 22.31 -3.79
N TYR A 440 -9.20 21.22 -4.45
CA TYR A 440 -8.62 20.03 -3.83
C TYR A 440 -7.50 19.47 -4.69
N ALA A 441 -6.56 18.79 -4.05
CA ALA A 441 -5.50 18.05 -4.72
C ALA A 441 -5.52 16.56 -4.30
N VAL A 442 -5.41 15.66 -5.27
CA VAL A 442 -5.16 14.24 -5.04
C VAL A 442 -3.74 13.94 -5.51
N VAL A 443 -2.85 13.65 -4.58
CA VAL A 443 -1.43 13.40 -4.86
C VAL A 443 -1.23 11.90 -5.08
N ALA A 444 -1.07 11.51 -6.35
CA ALA A 444 -0.87 10.14 -6.82
C ALA A 444 0.59 9.90 -7.23
N VAL A 445 1.52 10.51 -6.51
CA VAL A 445 2.97 10.48 -6.76
C VAL A 445 3.66 9.77 -5.59
N PRO A 446 4.62 8.86 -5.85
CA PRO A 446 5.35 8.18 -4.78
C PRO A 446 6.04 9.17 -3.82
N PHE A 447 6.05 8.86 -2.53
CA PHE A 447 6.72 9.73 -1.54
C PHE A 447 8.22 9.87 -1.78
N SER A 448 8.86 8.92 -2.46
CA SER A 448 10.23 9.05 -2.97
C SER A 448 10.44 10.33 -3.81
N LYS A 449 9.40 10.81 -4.49
CA LYS A 449 9.41 12.05 -5.26
C LYS A 449 8.78 13.22 -4.51
N VAL A 450 7.67 13.01 -3.80
CA VAL A 450 6.97 14.06 -3.04
C VAL A 450 7.87 14.70 -1.99
N ARG A 451 8.77 13.92 -1.37
CA ARG A 451 9.74 14.44 -0.37
C ARG A 451 10.73 15.48 -0.90
N LEU A 452 10.81 15.64 -2.22
CA LEU A 452 11.64 16.67 -2.88
C LEU A 452 10.89 17.99 -3.04
N TRP A 453 9.59 18.01 -2.78
CA TRP A 453 8.76 19.19 -2.99
C TRP A 453 8.77 20.11 -1.77
N ARG A 454 8.46 21.38 -2.01
CA ARG A 454 8.01 22.27 -0.95
C ARG A 454 6.53 22.00 -0.68
N LEU A 455 6.21 21.65 0.57
CA LEU A 455 4.88 21.22 0.95
C LEU A 455 4.28 22.16 2.01
N PRO A 456 2.94 22.21 2.10
CA PRO A 456 2.28 22.82 3.26
C PRO A 456 2.70 22.11 4.55
N GLU A 457 2.53 22.78 5.66
CA GLU A 457 2.74 22.16 6.98
C GLU A 457 1.61 21.17 7.28
N TYR A 458 1.83 19.90 6.99
CA TYR A 458 0.95 18.79 7.35
C TYR A 458 1.19 18.34 8.79
N THR A 459 0.32 17.48 9.31
CA THR A 459 0.54 16.82 10.61
C THR A 459 1.92 16.17 10.67
N SER A 460 2.45 16.05 11.87
CA SER A 460 3.81 15.50 12.07
C SER A 460 3.92 14.06 11.56
N LEU A 461 2.85 13.29 11.64
CA LEU A 461 2.84 11.89 11.20
C LEU A 461 2.88 11.80 9.66
N LEU A 462 2.02 12.55 8.96
CA LEU A 462 2.02 12.59 7.50
C LEU A 462 3.35 13.16 6.95
N SER A 463 3.87 14.22 7.56
CA SER A 463 5.16 14.80 7.18
C SER A 463 6.32 13.79 7.34
N ARG A 464 6.28 12.95 8.39
CA ARG A 464 7.27 11.87 8.58
C ARG A 464 7.09 10.76 7.57
N ALA A 465 5.87 10.35 7.29
CA ALA A 465 5.58 9.35 6.27
C ALA A 465 6.14 9.78 4.91
N ILE A 466 5.83 11.00 4.46
CA ILE A 466 6.35 11.55 3.20
C ILE A 466 7.89 11.54 3.18
N SER A 467 8.51 11.97 4.28
CA SER A 467 9.97 12.13 4.32
C SER A 467 10.73 10.82 4.53
N ARG A 468 10.12 9.78 5.11
CA ARG A 468 10.84 8.63 5.64
C ARG A 468 10.33 7.25 5.20
N LEU A 469 9.15 7.15 4.58
CA LEU A 469 8.67 5.86 4.08
C LEU A 469 9.74 5.24 3.18
N ASN A 470 10.13 4.01 3.48
CA ASN A 470 11.14 3.30 2.70
C ASN A 470 10.58 2.85 1.35
N TYR A 471 11.48 2.67 0.40
CA TYR A 471 11.19 2.16 -0.94
C TYR A 471 12.25 1.13 -1.29
N ASP A 472 11.82 0.01 -1.81
CA ASP A 472 12.71 -0.98 -2.35
C ASP A 472 13.17 -0.61 -3.77
N GLN A 473 14.26 -1.22 -4.19
CA GLN A 473 14.87 -1.08 -5.48
C GLN A 473 14.60 -2.32 -6.32
N SER A 474 14.59 -2.15 -7.62
CA SER A 474 14.51 -3.28 -8.54
C SER A 474 15.15 -2.92 -9.86
N CYS A 475 15.94 -3.87 -10.37
CA CYS A 475 16.47 -3.83 -11.72
C CYS A 475 15.95 -5.01 -12.53
N LYS A 476 15.64 -4.75 -13.80
CA LYS A 476 15.28 -5.76 -14.78
C LYS A 476 16.12 -5.61 -16.04
N ILE A 477 16.47 -6.74 -16.63
CA ILE A 477 17.12 -6.80 -17.95
C ILE A 477 16.33 -7.73 -18.86
N ALA A 478 15.83 -7.17 -19.95
CA ALA A 478 15.22 -7.91 -21.05
C ALA A 478 16.25 -8.17 -22.14
N LEU A 479 16.39 -9.42 -22.59
CA LEU A 479 17.30 -9.85 -23.65
C LEU A 479 16.52 -10.37 -24.85
N HIS A 480 16.87 -9.92 -26.05
CA HIS A 480 16.20 -10.28 -27.29
C HIS A 480 16.98 -11.37 -28.04
N TYR A 481 16.29 -12.43 -28.44
CA TYR A 481 16.84 -13.58 -29.12
C TYR A 481 16.21 -13.81 -30.48
N LYS A 482 16.99 -14.31 -31.45
CA LYS A 482 16.56 -14.57 -32.84
C LYS A 482 15.43 -15.58 -32.93
N THR A 483 15.36 -16.53 -32.00
CA THR A 483 14.31 -17.53 -31.88
C THR A 483 13.98 -17.76 -30.40
N ARG A 484 12.93 -18.47 -30.14
CA ARG A 484 12.56 -18.94 -28.80
C ARG A 484 13.26 -20.28 -28.52
N PHE A 485 14.60 -20.30 -28.57
CA PHE A 485 15.42 -21.50 -28.48
C PHE A 485 15.16 -22.32 -27.22
N TRP A 486 14.82 -21.69 -26.12
CA TRP A 486 14.51 -22.33 -24.82
C TRP A 486 13.31 -23.28 -24.88
N GLU A 487 12.39 -23.09 -25.82
CA GLU A 487 11.25 -23.98 -26.05
C GLU A 487 11.61 -25.24 -26.85
N HIS A 488 12.82 -25.29 -27.40
CA HIS A 488 13.32 -26.35 -28.28
C HIS A 488 14.54 -27.07 -27.73
N LEU A 489 14.87 -26.86 -26.46
CA LEU A 489 15.90 -27.62 -25.76
C LEU A 489 15.46 -29.07 -25.52
N PRO A 490 16.37 -30.00 -25.19
CA PRO A 490 16.02 -31.36 -24.81
C PRO A 490 15.00 -31.41 -23.66
N GLU A 491 15.14 -30.51 -22.70
CA GLU A 491 14.17 -30.22 -21.66
C GLU A 491 13.61 -28.82 -21.89
N PRO A 492 12.50 -28.68 -22.63
CA PRO A 492 11.99 -27.40 -23.06
C PRO A 492 11.41 -26.60 -21.90
N ILE A 493 11.69 -25.28 -21.90
CA ILE A 493 11.12 -24.35 -20.93
C ILE A 493 9.91 -23.65 -21.56
N ILE A 494 8.74 -23.84 -20.98
CA ILE A 494 7.48 -23.37 -21.54
C ILE A 494 6.89 -22.27 -20.63
N GLY A 495 7.44 -21.05 -20.74
CA GLY A 495 7.02 -19.94 -19.90
C GLY A 495 7.42 -20.09 -18.44
N GLY A 496 7.04 -19.14 -17.61
CA GLY A 496 7.28 -19.15 -16.17
C GLY A 496 8.61 -18.50 -15.75
N CYS A 497 8.74 -18.31 -14.44
CA CYS A 497 9.95 -17.77 -13.83
C CYS A 497 10.62 -18.83 -12.96
N GLY A 498 11.95 -18.75 -12.88
CA GLY A 498 12.79 -19.47 -11.94
C GLY A 498 13.82 -18.54 -11.33
N SER A 499 14.35 -18.92 -10.17
CA SER A 499 15.44 -18.21 -9.53
C SER A 499 16.76 -18.91 -9.79
N THR A 500 17.86 -18.16 -9.88
CA THR A 500 19.21 -18.70 -10.05
C THR A 500 20.10 -18.27 -8.89
N ASP A 501 21.03 -19.15 -8.53
CA ASP A 501 22.11 -18.87 -7.56
C ASP A 501 23.31 -18.14 -8.19
N ILE A 502 23.27 -17.84 -9.49
CA ILE A 502 24.29 -17.00 -10.12
C ILE A 502 24.19 -15.61 -9.51
N PRO A 503 25.27 -15.13 -8.85
CA PRO A 503 25.23 -13.87 -8.12
C PRO A 503 24.78 -12.70 -8.99
N MET A 504 23.93 -11.84 -8.44
CA MET A 504 23.46 -10.59 -9.07
C MET A 504 22.58 -10.78 -10.32
N VAL A 505 21.95 -11.94 -10.49
CA VAL A 505 21.01 -12.23 -11.59
C VAL A 505 19.56 -12.32 -11.08
N GLY A 506 19.32 -13.02 -9.98
CA GLY A 506 18.01 -13.18 -9.37
C GLY A 506 17.08 -14.08 -10.18
N SER A 507 15.87 -13.59 -10.50
CA SER A 507 14.89 -14.38 -11.26
C SER A 507 15.02 -14.19 -12.77
N ILE A 508 14.83 -15.30 -13.49
CA ILE A 508 14.77 -15.35 -14.95
C ILE A 508 13.35 -15.74 -15.34
N CYS A 509 12.72 -15.02 -16.27
CA CYS A 509 11.36 -15.32 -16.70
C CYS A 509 11.25 -15.48 -18.20
N TYR A 510 10.60 -16.55 -18.60
CA TYR A 510 10.29 -16.90 -19.99
C TYR A 510 8.87 -16.50 -20.32
N PRO A 511 8.60 -16.00 -21.56
CA PRO A 511 7.29 -15.51 -21.90
C PRO A 511 6.22 -16.61 -21.90
N SER A 512 5.08 -16.34 -21.25
CA SER A 512 3.92 -17.25 -21.16
C SER A 512 2.95 -17.14 -22.35
N TYR A 513 3.28 -16.32 -23.33
CA TYR A 513 2.47 -16.05 -24.53
C TYR A 513 3.17 -16.52 -25.79
N GLN A 514 2.37 -16.76 -26.86
CA GLN A 514 2.88 -17.20 -28.18
C GLN A 514 3.81 -18.44 -28.09
N ILE A 515 3.49 -19.37 -27.23
CA ILE A 515 4.25 -20.62 -27.05
C ILE A 515 4.36 -21.38 -28.37
N ASN A 516 5.50 -21.99 -28.67
CA ASN A 516 5.87 -22.65 -29.92
C ASN A 516 5.91 -21.70 -31.16
N SER A 517 6.03 -20.40 -30.96
CA SER A 517 6.21 -19.46 -32.04
C SER A 517 7.60 -19.60 -32.65
N THR A 518 7.68 -19.48 -33.97
CA THR A 518 8.96 -19.41 -34.71
C THR A 518 9.52 -17.99 -34.79
N ARG A 519 8.85 -17.01 -34.20
CA ARG A 519 9.29 -15.61 -34.15
C ARG A 519 10.42 -15.44 -33.14
N PRO A 520 11.21 -14.35 -33.26
CA PRO A 520 12.08 -13.93 -32.18
C PRO A 520 11.35 -13.83 -30.84
N GLY A 521 12.08 -13.92 -29.75
CA GLY A 521 11.49 -13.84 -28.42
C GLY A 521 12.33 -13.03 -27.46
N VAL A 522 11.73 -12.65 -26.35
CA VAL A 522 12.36 -11.88 -25.28
C VAL A 522 12.33 -12.71 -23.98
N ILE A 523 13.49 -12.85 -23.34
CA ILE A 523 13.62 -13.39 -22.00
C ILE A 523 13.85 -12.21 -21.04
N LEU A 524 13.16 -12.19 -19.92
CA LEU A 524 13.61 -11.41 -18.77
C LEU A 524 14.78 -12.15 -18.15
N GLY A 525 16.00 -11.76 -18.55
CA GLY A 525 17.23 -12.45 -18.16
C GLY A 525 17.66 -12.16 -16.73
N SER A 526 17.15 -11.08 -16.15
CA SER A 526 17.36 -10.75 -14.74
C SER A 526 16.19 -9.95 -14.19
N TYR A 527 15.73 -10.33 -13.02
CA TYR A 527 14.86 -9.54 -12.15
C TYR A 527 15.41 -9.67 -10.73
N ILE A 528 15.92 -8.58 -10.23
CA ILE A 528 16.59 -8.49 -8.94
C ILE A 528 16.06 -7.29 -8.17
N SER A 529 15.98 -7.41 -6.87
CA SER A 529 15.47 -6.37 -5.95
C SER A 529 16.46 -6.08 -4.83
N THR A 530 16.08 -5.25 -3.90
CA THR A 530 16.78 -4.93 -2.66
C THR A 530 18.20 -4.35 -2.86
N ASN A 531 19.12 -4.67 -1.96
CA ASN A 531 20.51 -4.22 -2.01
C ASN A 531 21.27 -4.72 -3.26
N ASP A 532 20.89 -5.88 -3.77
CA ASP A 532 21.47 -6.45 -4.97
C ASP A 532 21.11 -5.61 -6.20
N ALA A 533 19.84 -5.16 -6.29
CA ALA A 533 19.43 -4.23 -7.34
C ALA A 533 20.21 -2.90 -7.29
N ARG A 534 20.49 -2.40 -6.07
CA ARG A 534 21.34 -1.22 -5.90
C ARG A 534 22.78 -1.46 -6.37
N SER A 535 23.31 -2.65 -6.08
CA SER A 535 24.67 -3.04 -6.48
C SER A 535 24.80 -3.07 -8.00
N VAL A 536 23.91 -3.79 -8.69
CA VAL A 536 23.92 -3.84 -10.16
C VAL A 536 23.48 -2.53 -10.81
N GLY A 537 22.65 -1.76 -10.11
CA GLY A 537 22.22 -0.43 -10.54
C GLY A 537 23.38 0.55 -10.70
N SER A 538 24.44 0.38 -9.90
CA SER A 538 25.65 1.18 -9.95
C SER A 538 26.60 0.84 -11.13
N MET A 539 26.37 -0.30 -11.79
CA MET A 539 27.16 -0.72 -12.96
C MET A 539 26.79 0.14 -14.18
N THR A 540 27.70 0.19 -15.16
CA THR A 540 27.31 0.68 -16.49
C THR A 540 26.24 -0.25 -17.07
N GLU A 541 25.46 0.27 -18.00
CA GLU A 541 24.41 -0.52 -18.63
C GLU A 541 24.99 -1.72 -19.37
N GLU A 542 26.07 -1.50 -20.11
CA GLU A 542 26.77 -2.53 -20.89
C GLU A 542 27.35 -3.63 -19.99
N ASP A 543 27.95 -3.26 -18.85
CA ASP A 543 28.53 -4.24 -17.92
C ASP A 543 27.44 -5.09 -17.25
N HIS A 544 26.32 -4.47 -16.87
CA HIS A 544 25.18 -5.20 -16.29
C HIS A 544 24.55 -6.16 -17.31
N VAL A 545 24.32 -5.71 -18.54
CA VAL A 545 23.80 -6.57 -19.62
C VAL A 545 24.77 -7.71 -19.93
N ALA A 546 26.10 -7.43 -19.98
CA ALA A 546 27.11 -8.45 -20.22
C ALA A 546 27.16 -9.51 -19.09
N LEU A 547 26.93 -9.09 -17.83
CA LEU A 547 26.81 -10.01 -16.70
C LEU A 547 25.63 -10.96 -16.91
N VAL A 548 24.44 -10.43 -17.21
CA VAL A 548 23.23 -11.23 -17.40
C VAL A 548 23.33 -12.13 -18.63
N GLN A 549 23.89 -11.63 -19.75
CA GLN A 549 24.09 -12.45 -20.94
C GLN A 549 25.08 -13.61 -20.70
N ARG A 550 26.14 -13.39 -19.90
CA ARG A 550 27.03 -14.48 -19.49
C ARG A 550 26.30 -15.54 -18.67
N ALA A 551 25.44 -15.12 -17.74
CA ALA A 551 24.60 -16.03 -16.97
C ALA A 551 23.68 -16.87 -17.89
N MET A 552 23.08 -16.25 -18.90
CA MET A 552 22.28 -16.98 -19.89
C MET A 552 23.09 -18.02 -20.67
N VAL A 553 24.36 -17.74 -20.97
CA VAL A 553 25.26 -18.71 -21.61
C VAL A 553 25.66 -19.81 -20.62
N GLU A 554 25.90 -19.50 -19.36
CA GLU A 554 26.17 -20.48 -18.31
C GLU A 554 25.02 -21.45 -18.13
N ILE A 555 23.78 -20.96 -18.14
CA ILE A 555 22.56 -21.75 -17.96
C ILE A 555 22.23 -22.58 -19.22
N HIS A 556 22.25 -21.96 -20.40
CA HIS A 556 21.72 -22.56 -21.63
C HIS A 556 22.82 -23.03 -22.61
N GLY A 557 24.09 -22.74 -22.33
CA GLY A 557 25.21 -23.03 -23.22
C GLY A 557 25.34 -22.03 -24.38
N GLU A 558 26.19 -22.39 -25.34
CA GLU A 558 26.57 -21.54 -26.48
C GLU A 558 25.37 -21.09 -27.34
N VAL A 559 24.28 -21.84 -27.33
CA VAL A 559 23.06 -21.47 -28.08
C VAL A 559 22.54 -20.10 -27.62
N ALA A 560 22.66 -19.72 -26.36
CA ALA A 560 22.26 -18.42 -25.87
C ALA A 560 23.16 -17.30 -26.45
N ALA A 561 24.43 -17.55 -26.63
CA ALA A 561 25.33 -16.59 -27.28
C ALA A 561 25.01 -16.45 -28.78
N GLU A 562 24.84 -17.57 -29.49
CA GLU A 562 24.56 -17.59 -30.94
C GLU A 562 23.23 -16.95 -31.30
N GLN A 563 22.22 -17.13 -30.45
CA GLN A 563 20.84 -16.65 -30.65
C GLN A 563 20.64 -15.20 -30.21
N TRP A 564 21.52 -14.64 -29.38
CA TRP A 564 21.38 -13.25 -28.92
C TRP A 564 21.50 -12.27 -30.09
N THR A 565 20.58 -11.31 -30.15
CA THR A 565 20.55 -10.29 -31.22
C THR A 565 21.42 -9.08 -30.92
N GLY A 566 21.91 -8.93 -29.68
CA GLY A 566 22.53 -7.71 -29.19
C GLY A 566 21.54 -6.63 -28.71
N ASN A 567 20.24 -6.84 -28.92
CA ASN A 567 19.23 -5.91 -28.42
C ASN A 567 18.80 -6.30 -27.00
N TYR A 568 18.62 -5.30 -26.18
CA TYR A 568 18.22 -5.43 -24.79
C TYR A 568 17.45 -4.18 -24.32
N ASP A 569 16.85 -4.27 -23.16
CA ASP A 569 16.42 -3.12 -22.37
C ASP A 569 16.79 -3.32 -20.90
N ARG A 570 17.16 -2.24 -20.23
CA ARG A 570 17.52 -2.21 -18.81
C ARG A 570 16.69 -1.18 -18.08
N LYS A 571 16.03 -1.59 -17.01
CA LYS A 571 15.27 -0.69 -16.14
C LYS A 571 15.64 -0.91 -14.69
N CYS A 572 16.30 0.07 -14.08
CA CYS A 572 16.52 0.15 -12.64
C CYS A 572 15.66 1.28 -12.06
N TRP A 573 14.64 0.93 -11.28
CA TRP A 573 13.63 1.86 -10.85
C TRP A 573 14.13 2.90 -9.83
N GLU A 574 15.18 2.61 -9.06
CA GLU A 574 15.81 3.56 -8.14
C GLU A 574 16.30 4.82 -8.87
N PHE A 575 16.77 4.65 -10.12
CA PHE A 575 17.33 5.74 -10.93
C PHE A 575 16.31 6.35 -11.90
N ASP A 576 15.06 5.91 -11.84
CA ASP A 576 13.99 6.53 -12.63
C ASP A 576 13.70 7.95 -12.11
N GLU A 577 13.73 8.92 -13.02
CA GLU A 577 13.56 10.34 -12.67
C GLU A 577 12.17 10.67 -12.10
N TYR A 578 11.14 9.85 -12.39
CA TYR A 578 9.76 10.08 -11.97
C TYR A 578 9.34 9.23 -10.77
N GLN A 579 10.04 8.14 -10.46
CA GLN A 579 9.66 7.17 -9.44
C GLN A 579 10.62 7.12 -8.25
N ALA A 580 11.95 7.05 -8.53
CA ALA A 580 13.01 6.92 -7.53
C ALA A 580 12.72 5.79 -6.52
N GLY A 581 12.38 4.61 -7.02
CA GLY A 581 12.06 3.41 -6.27
C GLY A 581 11.11 2.48 -7.03
N ALA A 582 11.19 1.20 -6.76
CA ALA A 582 10.36 0.17 -7.41
C ALA A 582 8.95 0.09 -6.79
N TRP A 583 8.86 -0.03 -5.48
CA TRP A 583 7.63 -0.03 -4.68
C TRP A 583 7.92 0.49 -3.28
N ALA A 584 6.85 0.81 -2.54
CA ALA A 584 6.99 1.09 -1.12
C ALA A 584 7.33 -0.19 -0.37
N ASP A 585 8.27 -0.07 0.54
CA ASP A 585 8.78 -1.16 1.37
C ASP A 585 8.94 -0.67 2.81
N PRO A 586 7.84 -0.63 3.58
CA PRO A 586 7.86 -0.09 4.92
C PRO A 586 8.83 -0.83 5.83
N LEU A 587 9.77 -0.11 6.45
CA LEU A 587 10.62 -0.66 7.49
C LEU A 587 9.81 -1.03 8.73
N VAL A 588 10.45 -1.75 9.66
CA VAL A 588 9.86 -2.15 10.95
C VAL A 588 9.10 -0.99 11.61
N GLY A 589 7.83 -1.22 11.87
CA GLY A 589 6.91 -0.24 12.46
C GLY A 589 6.40 0.86 11.53
N GLN A 590 6.94 1.03 10.32
CA GLN A 590 6.49 2.10 9.43
C GLN A 590 5.08 1.88 8.91
N GLN A 591 4.72 0.65 8.54
CA GLN A 591 3.38 0.33 8.02
C GLN A 591 2.31 0.67 9.05
N GLU A 592 2.44 0.15 10.27
CA GLU A 592 1.51 0.43 11.35
C GLU A 592 1.47 1.91 11.74
N LEU A 593 2.65 2.55 11.78
CA LEU A 593 2.76 3.94 12.22
C LEU A 593 2.21 4.93 11.20
N TYR A 594 2.46 4.72 9.90
CA TYR A 594 2.15 5.72 8.87
C TYR A 594 0.82 5.50 8.18
N LEU A 595 0.34 4.26 8.10
CA LEU A 595 -0.92 3.93 7.42
C LEU A 595 -2.10 4.82 7.87
N PRO A 596 -2.30 5.09 9.17
CA PRO A 596 -3.38 5.96 9.63
C PRO A 596 -3.32 7.39 9.09
N ALA A 597 -2.12 7.90 8.77
CA ALA A 597 -1.96 9.25 8.22
C ALA A 597 -2.60 9.38 6.82
N TYR A 598 -2.68 8.28 6.09
CA TYR A 598 -3.21 8.28 4.73
C TYR A 598 -4.73 8.32 4.66
N PHE A 599 -5.41 8.05 5.77
CA PHE A 599 -6.88 8.09 5.89
C PHE A 599 -7.42 9.47 6.23
N GLN A 600 -6.61 10.51 6.12
CA GLN A 600 -7.03 11.89 6.37
C GLN A 600 -6.92 12.75 5.13
N THR A 601 -7.90 13.67 5.00
CA THR A 601 -7.79 14.82 4.12
C THR A 601 -7.18 15.97 4.90
N GLU A 602 -5.96 16.39 4.54
CA GLU A 602 -5.30 17.50 5.18
C GLU A 602 -5.16 18.68 4.20
N LYS A 603 -5.65 19.86 4.58
CA LYS A 603 -5.53 21.08 3.76
C LYS A 603 -6.02 20.86 2.33
N HIS A 604 -7.19 20.24 2.20
CA HIS A 604 -7.79 19.85 0.93
C HIS A 604 -6.89 18.96 0.05
N THR A 605 -5.99 18.23 0.67
CA THR A 605 -5.08 17.30 -0.03
C THR A 605 -5.31 15.87 0.46
N VAL A 606 -5.37 14.94 -0.48
CA VAL A 606 -5.46 13.49 -0.25
C VAL A 606 -4.28 12.82 -0.93
N PHE A 607 -3.69 11.83 -0.29
CA PHE A 607 -2.58 11.04 -0.84
C PHE A 607 -3.05 9.65 -1.22
N VAL A 608 -2.74 9.24 -2.45
CA VAL A 608 -3.07 7.93 -3.03
C VAL A 608 -1.84 7.34 -3.73
N GLY A 609 -1.87 6.06 -4.01
CA GLY A 609 -0.76 5.31 -4.61
C GLY A 609 -0.55 4.01 -3.83
N GLU A 610 0.12 3.03 -4.42
CA GLU A 610 0.37 1.74 -3.77
C GLU A 610 1.06 1.89 -2.39
N HIS A 611 1.85 2.94 -2.23
CA HIS A 611 2.55 3.27 -0.99
C HIS A 611 1.63 3.72 0.16
N THR A 612 0.36 3.95 -0.11
CA THR A 612 -0.65 4.33 0.88
C THR A 612 -1.70 3.25 1.12
N SER A 613 -1.52 2.07 0.53
CA SER A 613 -2.40 0.91 0.67
C SER A 613 -1.93 -0.04 1.78
N TYR A 614 -2.72 -1.07 2.04
CA TYR A 614 -2.38 -2.16 2.96
C TYR A 614 -1.31 -3.10 2.38
N THR A 615 -1.22 -3.21 1.06
CA THR A 615 -0.21 -3.96 0.34
C THR A 615 0.54 -3.08 -0.62
N HIS A 616 1.71 -3.51 -1.05
CA HIS A 616 2.61 -2.75 -1.92
C HIS A 616 2.97 -3.56 -3.16
N ALA A 617 3.64 -2.95 -4.12
CA ALA A 617 4.11 -3.58 -5.36
C ALA A 617 3.02 -4.09 -6.34
N TRP A 618 1.75 -3.99 -6.03
CA TRP A 618 0.64 -4.48 -6.86
C TRP A 618 -0.17 -3.34 -7.51
N ILE A 619 -0.71 -3.60 -8.70
CA ILE A 619 -1.60 -2.64 -9.36
C ILE A 619 -2.88 -2.43 -8.53
N TRP A 620 -3.46 -3.51 -7.98
CA TRP A 620 -4.67 -3.39 -7.19
C TRP A 620 -4.51 -2.46 -5.98
N SER A 621 -3.32 -2.45 -5.35
CA SER A 621 -3.01 -1.55 -4.22
C SER A 621 -3.12 -0.08 -4.63
N ALA A 622 -2.67 0.25 -5.86
CA ALA A 622 -2.84 1.60 -6.40
C ALA A 622 -4.32 1.92 -6.67
N LEU A 623 -5.11 0.95 -7.13
CA LEU A 623 -6.54 1.13 -7.38
C LEU A 623 -7.33 1.28 -6.07
N GLU A 624 -7.06 0.42 -5.09
CA GLU A 624 -7.68 0.48 -3.77
C GLU A 624 -7.43 1.84 -3.11
N SER A 625 -6.18 2.28 -3.11
CA SER A 625 -5.83 3.59 -2.54
C SER A 625 -6.56 4.76 -3.21
N ALA A 626 -6.83 4.65 -4.52
CA ALA A 626 -7.61 5.64 -5.25
C ALA A 626 -9.09 5.61 -4.85
N VAL A 627 -9.67 4.42 -4.67
CA VAL A 627 -11.05 4.28 -4.15
C VAL A 627 -11.15 4.90 -2.77
N ARG A 628 -10.27 4.55 -1.86
CA ARG A 628 -10.18 5.12 -0.52
C ARG A 628 -10.03 6.64 -0.57
N GLY A 629 -9.02 7.14 -1.29
CA GLY A 629 -8.73 8.57 -1.34
C GLY A 629 -9.84 9.39 -1.99
N THR A 630 -10.48 8.87 -3.05
CA THR A 630 -11.63 9.54 -3.66
C THR A 630 -12.82 9.56 -2.71
N THR A 631 -13.06 8.48 -1.99
CA THR A 631 -14.10 8.43 -0.95
C THR A 631 -13.84 9.44 0.16
N GLN A 632 -12.59 9.54 0.65
CA GLN A 632 -12.22 10.57 1.64
C GLN A 632 -12.49 11.98 1.11
N LEU A 633 -12.11 12.25 -0.13
CA LEU A 633 -12.34 13.53 -0.80
C LEU A 633 -13.84 13.86 -0.87
N LEU A 634 -14.66 12.91 -1.29
CA LEU A 634 -16.10 13.10 -1.40
C LEU A 634 -16.76 13.30 -0.03
N LEU A 635 -16.34 12.53 0.98
CA LEU A 635 -16.83 12.70 2.35
C LEU A 635 -16.42 14.06 2.94
N ASP A 636 -15.21 14.52 2.69
CA ASP A 636 -14.75 15.86 3.10
C ASP A 636 -15.60 16.97 2.46
N MET A 637 -16.05 16.78 1.23
CA MET A 637 -16.99 17.66 0.54
C MET A 637 -18.46 17.46 0.94
N GLY A 638 -18.78 16.47 1.77
CA GLY A 638 -20.15 16.15 2.18
C GLY A 638 -20.97 15.37 1.14
N LEU A 639 -20.33 14.78 0.14
CA LEU A 639 -20.94 13.98 -0.93
C LEU A 639 -20.99 12.51 -0.55
N VAL A 640 -21.91 12.16 0.36
CA VAL A 640 -22.01 10.83 0.97
C VAL A 640 -22.56 9.79 0.02
N ASP A 641 -23.62 10.12 -0.72
CA ASP A 641 -24.25 9.18 -1.64
C ASP A 641 -23.26 8.79 -2.77
N GLU A 642 -22.46 9.74 -3.26
CA GLU A 642 -21.41 9.50 -4.25
C GLU A 642 -20.27 8.65 -3.68
N ALA A 643 -19.85 8.93 -2.44
CA ALA A 643 -18.83 8.13 -1.76
C ALA A 643 -19.30 6.68 -1.58
N LYS A 644 -20.56 6.48 -1.20
CA LYS A 644 -21.17 5.16 -1.06
C LYS A 644 -21.26 4.42 -2.40
N GLU A 645 -21.71 5.09 -3.47
CA GLU A 645 -21.77 4.50 -4.82
C GLU A 645 -20.42 3.96 -5.27
N ILE A 646 -19.33 4.72 -5.06
CA ILE A 646 -17.97 4.28 -5.37
C ILE A 646 -17.58 3.05 -4.55
N THR A 647 -17.81 3.08 -3.24
CA THR A 647 -17.37 1.99 -2.35
C THR A 647 -18.15 0.69 -2.60
N GLU A 648 -19.45 0.78 -2.81
CA GLU A 648 -20.29 -0.39 -3.15
C GLU A 648 -19.84 -1.02 -4.48
N PHE A 649 -19.60 -0.21 -5.49
CA PHE A 649 -19.24 -0.72 -6.82
C PHE A 649 -17.84 -1.32 -6.86
N TRP A 650 -16.86 -0.69 -6.17
CA TRP A 650 -15.45 -1.10 -6.24
C TRP A 650 -15.01 -2.01 -5.10
N MET A 651 -15.94 -2.52 -4.29
CA MET A 651 -15.67 -3.49 -3.21
C MET A 651 -14.66 -2.96 -2.19
N ALA A 652 -14.73 -1.66 -1.84
CA ALA A 652 -13.85 -1.08 -0.83
C ALA A 652 -13.99 -1.81 0.52
N ARG A 653 -12.92 -2.47 0.97
CA ARG A 653 -12.93 -3.41 2.09
C ARG A 653 -12.82 -2.76 3.45
N TRP A 654 -12.39 -1.54 3.49
CA TRP A 654 -12.16 -0.75 4.70
C TRP A 654 -13.40 0.03 5.17
N ILE A 655 -14.53 -0.09 4.47
CA ILE A 655 -15.82 0.47 4.88
C ILE A 655 -16.83 -0.68 4.95
N GLU A 656 -17.44 -0.88 6.12
CA GLU A 656 -18.63 -1.70 6.26
C GLU A 656 -19.84 -0.88 5.81
N LEU A 657 -20.57 -1.40 4.84
CA LEU A 657 -21.76 -0.76 4.27
C LEU A 657 -23.04 -1.20 4.98
#